data_605254ed5125ee8b5cf933da7b3fd624
#
_entry.id   605254ed5125ee8b5cf933da7b3fd624
#
_cell.length_a   1.000
_cell.length_b   1.000
_cell.length_c   1.000
_cell.angle_alpha   90.00
_cell.angle_beta   90.00
_cell.angle_gamma   90.00
#
_symmetry.space_group_name_H-M   'P 1'
#
loop_
_entity.id
_entity.type
_entity.pdbx_description
1 polymer ?
#
loop_
_entity_poly.entity_id
_entity_poly.type
_entity_poly.pdbx_seq_one_letter_code
_entity_poly.pdbx_strand_id
1 'polypeptide(L)'
;MQPFSLKLLKSSNCKVRSGFLFPLALCLLSFAFYIPVHSSLPVSAQTTEASEAEGDRLMEQGIQHYQTGQFPAALNSWQQALQIYRALKNRKGEGTALGNLGVAYNSLGDSAKAIEYSQQQLAIARSIKDRQLEGRALGNLGLAYLYLGDYTKAIEYSQQSLAIARSIKDRQGEGLALGNLGVAYRSLGDSAKAIEYSQQSLAIARSIKDRQGEGLALDNLGVAYRFLGDYTKAIEYSQQSLAIARSIKDRQLEGAALGNLGAAYRSLGDYTKAIEYSQQYLAIAGEIKDRQLEGTALGNLGVAYLNLGDSAKAIEYSQQYLAIAGEIKDRQLEGTALGNLGGAYLYLGDLAKAIEYSQQYLAIAHKIKNRLGEGAALGNLGAAYLNLGDSAKAIEYLQQQLAITSEIKDRLGEGAALGNLGVAYLYLGDYTKAIEYSQQSLAIARSIKNRLGEGTALNNLGWAFLKAGNPTEAEKMLVNGIQVWESMRQMLGSNDANKVSIFEGQAKTYRTLQQVRVAQNNPIAALEIAERGRARAFVDLLSERLSTGDANPVIASAPNQDEIRQIAKAQNATLVQYSIIYDYFQIEGKQEGRESALYIWVIQPTGEITFREVDLKPLWQQDNASLVSLIINYQESIPVRSRSSDRSTKPEPNHNLRRLDQLLIDPIANLLPKDPNAHVIFIPQGSLFQVPFPALQDPNGTYLIQKHTILTAPSIQVLDLTRQQRQKLPQKPANDRGRALVLGNPTMPRVSLSPGEPKQQLSPLPGAEAEAIAIAPLLKTQAITGAQGTKAQIVQQMPQASIIHLATHGLLDNVNGLASAIALAPSGSDDGLLTAEEIFDMKLQANLVVLSACNTGEGKITGDGVIGLSRALISAGVPSVIVSLWRVPDAPTAELMQSFYKNLENNPNKAQALRQAMLTTMKTHSNPRDWAAFTLIGEAE
;
A
#
# COMPACT_ATOMS: atom_id res chain seq x y z
N MET A 1 -16.00 9.76 -7.75
CA MET A 1 -15.31 10.89 -7.07
C MET A 1 -14.64 10.35 -5.83
N GLN A 2 -13.33 10.14 -5.88
CA GLN A 2 -12.58 9.79 -4.67
C GLN A 2 -12.11 11.09 -4.02
N PRO A 3 -12.47 11.38 -2.76
CA PRO A 3 -12.00 12.57 -2.10
C PRO A 3 -10.50 12.43 -1.78
N PHE A 4 -9.71 13.33 -2.30
CA PHE A 4 -8.26 13.44 -2.11
C PHE A 4 -7.84 13.72 -0.63
N SER A 5 -8.80 13.99 0.25
CA SER A 5 -8.56 14.32 1.67
C SER A 5 -7.96 13.19 2.50
N LEU A 6 -8.05 11.95 2.04
CA LEU A 6 -7.68 10.76 2.84
C LEU A 6 -6.19 10.41 2.83
N LYS A 7 -5.39 10.96 1.92
CA LYS A 7 -3.94 10.68 1.91
C LYS A 7 -3.18 11.23 3.13
N LEU A 8 -3.72 12.21 3.82
CA LEU A 8 -3.15 12.74 5.06
C LEU A 8 -3.21 11.76 6.23
N LEU A 9 -4.27 10.96 6.28
CA LEU A 9 -4.50 10.00 7.38
C LEU A 9 -3.82 8.63 7.13
N LYS A 10 -3.36 8.36 5.89
CA LYS A 10 -2.52 7.17 5.66
C LYS A 10 -1.21 7.20 6.44
N SER A 11 -0.74 8.36 6.84
CA SER A 11 0.47 8.52 7.64
C SER A 11 0.22 8.61 9.14
N SER A 12 -0.97 9.00 9.57
CA SER A 12 -1.36 8.92 10.97
C SER A 12 -1.89 7.53 11.22
N ASN A 13 -1.07 6.69 11.79
CA ASN A 13 -1.29 5.31 12.16
C ASN A 13 -2.66 5.05 12.83
N CYS A 14 -3.74 5.12 12.07
CA CYS A 14 -4.91 4.33 12.37
C CYS A 14 -4.57 2.88 12.02
N LYS A 15 -3.43 2.41 12.53
CA LYS A 15 -3.10 0.99 12.57
C LYS A 15 -4.00 0.41 13.64
N VAL A 16 -5.17 0.00 13.22
CA VAL A 16 -5.91 -1.00 13.95
C VAL A 16 -4.89 -2.07 14.30
N ARG A 17 -4.55 -2.17 15.57
CA ARG A 17 -3.75 -3.25 16.15
C ARG A 17 -4.63 -4.51 16.15
N SER A 18 -5.03 -4.95 14.95
CA SER A 18 -5.76 -6.19 14.79
C SER A 18 -4.81 -7.35 14.96
N GLY A 19 -5.03 -8.10 15.97
CA GLY A 19 -4.85 -9.53 15.92
C GLY A 19 -3.46 -10.15 16.05
N PHE A 20 -2.44 -9.49 16.61
CA PHE A 20 -1.10 -10.11 16.68
C PHE A 20 -0.65 -10.55 18.07
N LEU A 21 -1.54 -10.75 18.99
CA LEU A 21 -1.20 -11.23 20.35
C LEU A 21 -1.36 -12.74 20.53
N PHE A 22 -1.64 -13.47 19.48
CA PHE A 22 -2.18 -14.83 19.54
C PHE A 22 -1.22 -16.00 19.73
N PRO A 23 0.05 -15.97 19.33
CA PRO A 23 0.90 -17.16 19.50
C PRO A 23 1.21 -17.55 20.94
N LEU A 24 1.05 -16.61 21.87
CA LEU A 24 1.51 -16.85 23.27
C LEU A 24 0.56 -17.65 24.16
N ALA A 25 -0.74 -17.65 23.89
CA ALA A 25 -1.68 -18.38 24.72
C ALA A 25 -1.54 -19.91 24.63
N LEU A 26 -1.04 -20.40 23.50
CA LEU A 26 -0.90 -21.84 23.26
C LEU A 26 0.24 -22.51 24.02
N CYS A 27 1.33 -21.77 24.29
CA CYS A 27 2.50 -22.35 24.97
C CYS A 27 2.24 -22.79 26.41
N LEU A 28 1.15 -22.30 27.02
CA LEU A 28 0.85 -22.60 28.40
C LEU A 28 0.16 -23.97 28.62
N LEU A 29 -0.36 -24.56 27.53
CA LEU A 29 -1.13 -25.81 27.63
C LEU A 29 -0.34 -27.11 27.46
N SER A 30 0.92 -27.01 26.98
CA SER A 30 1.75 -28.21 26.67
C SER A 30 2.28 -29.00 27.88
N PHE A 31 1.85 -28.69 29.11
CA PHE A 31 2.48 -29.20 30.35
C PHE A 31 1.65 -30.20 31.16
N ALA A 32 0.66 -30.86 30.59
CA ALA A 32 -0.22 -31.74 31.36
C ALA A 32 0.06 -33.25 31.25
N PHE A 33 1.25 -33.68 30.86
CA PHE A 33 1.55 -35.10 30.83
C PHE A 33 2.39 -35.53 32.01
N TYR A 34 1.74 -36.08 33.00
CA TYR A 34 2.37 -36.94 34.01
C TYR A 34 1.57 -38.24 34.11
N ILE A 35 2.19 -39.35 33.78
CA ILE A 35 1.62 -40.70 33.91
C ILE A 35 1.94 -41.22 35.31
N PRO A 36 0.96 -41.57 36.14
CA PRO A 36 1.26 -42.18 37.44
C PRO A 36 1.39 -43.74 37.33
N VAL A 37 2.38 -44.24 38.07
CA VAL A 37 2.61 -45.67 38.29
C VAL A 37 1.53 -46.21 39.25
N HIS A 38 0.90 -47.30 38.92
CA HIS A 38 -0.12 -47.94 39.73
C HIS A 38 0.45 -48.67 40.95
N SER A 39 -0.09 -48.32 42.13
CA SER A 39 -0.02 -49.12 43.35
C SER A 39 -1.46 -49.34 43.87
N SER A 40 -1.83 -50.58 44.23
CA SER A 40 -3.15 -50.96 44.73
C SER A 40 -3.44 -50.36 46.10
N LEU A 41 -4.46 -49.46 46.14
CA LEU A 41 -4.95 -48.80 47.36
C LEU A 41 -6.36 -49.29 47.79
N PRO A 42 -6.80 -49.11 49.05
CA PRO A 42 -8.10 -49.61 49.56
C PRO A 42 -9.33 -48.91 48.89
N VAL A 43 -10.53 -49.48 49.00
CA VAL A 43 -11.76 -49.09 48.30
C VAL A 43 -12.13 -47.61 48.44
N SER A 44 -11.80 -46.89 49.49
CA SER A 44 -11.94 -45.42 49.63
C SER A 44 -10.95 -44.65 48.75
N ALA A 45 -9.79 -45.21 48.49
CA ALA A 45 -8.80 -44.71 47.59
C ALA A 45 -9.21 -44.87 46.10
N GLN A 46 -9.89 -45.98 45.75
CA GLN A 46 -10.39 -46.23 44.40
C GLN A 46 -11.49 -45.24 43.94
N THR A 47 -12.38 -44.82 44.85
CA THR A 47 -13.39 -43.78 44.55
C THR A 47 -12.75 -42.39 44.40
N THR A 48 -11.71 -42.10 45.14
CA THR A 48 -10.96 -40.82 45.05
C THR A 48 -10.11 -40.78 43.77
N GLU A 49 -9.42 -41.89 43.43
CA GLU A 49 -8.67 -42.01 42.15
C GLU A 49 -9.60 -41.94 40.94
N ALA A 50 -10.78 -42.58 40.97
CA ALA A 50 -11.76 -42.46 39.90
C ALA A 50 -12.28 -41.03 39.72
N SER A 51 -12.45 -40.29 40.82
CA SER A 51 -12.88 -38.88 40.79
C SER A 51 -11.75 -37.95 40.33
N GLU A 52 -10.49 -38.24 40.67
CA GLU A 52 -9.33 -37.46 40.19
C GLU A 52 -9.11 -37.71 38.69
N ALA A 53 -9.20 -38.94 38.23
CA ALA A 53 -9.14 -39.30 36.80
C ALA A 53 -10.22 -38.61 35.97
N GLU A 54 -11.42 -38.41 36.52
CA GLU A 54 -12.46 -37.61 35.84
C GLU A 54 -12.11 -36.11 35.77
N GLY A 55 -11.52 -35.55 36.82
CA GLY A 55 -10.99 -34.22 36.82
C GLY A 55 -9.95 -34.03 35.73
N ASP A 56 -8.97 -34.95 35.62
CA ASP A 56 -7.92 -34.94 34.61
C ASP A 56 -8.49 -35.06 33.18
N ARG A 57 -9.47 -35.96 33.00
CA ARG A 57 -10.19 -36.09 31.71
C ARG A 57 -10.87 -34.82 31.29
N LEU A 58 -11.52 -34.12 32.18
CA LEU A 58 -12.18 -32.84 31.93
C LEU A 58 -11.15 -31.73 31.64
N MET A 59 -9.97 -31.78 32.29
CA MET A 59 -8.86 -30.87 31.96
C MET A 59 -8.42 -31.07 30.52
N GLU A 60 -8.18 -32.28 30.09
CA GLU A 60 -7.77 -32.62 28.73
C GLU A 60 -8.86 -32.27 27.70
N GLN A 61 -10.11 -32.57 28.00
CA GLN A 61 -11.24 -32.19 27.13
C GLN A 61 -11.33 -30.67 27.01
N GLY A 62 -11.09 -29.91 28.06
CA GLY A 62 -11.05 -28.47 28.03
C GLY A 62 -9.92 -27.94 27.13
N ILE A 63 -8.75 -28.59 27.16
CA ILE A 63 -7.62 -28.27 26.28
C ILE A 63 -8.01 -28.47 24.80
N GLN A 64 -8.64 -29.59 24.46
CA GLN A 64 -9.09 -29.88 23.08
C GLN A 64 -10.10 -28.83 22.59
N HIS A 65 -11.08 -28.47 23.44
CA HIS A 65 -12.04 -27.41 23.11
C HIS A 65 -11.35 -26.07 22.91
N TYR A 66 -10.40 -25.75 23.77
CA TYR A 66 -9.65 -24.50 23.65
C TYR A 66 -8.84 -24.41 22.34
N GLN A 67 -8.16 -25.51 21.96
CA GLN A 67 -7.37 -25.60 20.75
C GLN A 67 -8.20 -25.46 19.47
N THR A 68 -9.50 -25.77 19.54
CA THR A 68 -10.44 -25.62 18.40
C THR A 68 -11.26 -24.32 18.50
N GLY A 69 -10.87 -23.37 19.35
CA GLY A 69 -11.55 -22.08 19.50
C GLY A 69 -12.92 -22.15 20.21
N GLN A 70 -13.28 -23.33 20.77
CA GLN A 70 -14.54 -23.55 21.46
C GLN A 70 -14.45 -23.10 22.94
N PHE A 71 -14.13 -21.83 23.16
CA PHE A 71 -13.85 -21.30 24.51
C PHE A 71 -14.95 -21.49 25.53
N PRO A 72 -16.27 -21.33 25.21
CA PRO A 72 -17.33 -21.60 26.16
C PRO A 72 -17.36 -23.08 26.62
N ALA A 73 -17.07 -24.01 25.70
CA ALA A 73 -16.98 -25.43 26.04
C ALA A 73 -15.74 -25.74 26.89
N ALA A 74 -14.60 -25.14 26.58
CA ALA A 74 -13.38 -25.23 27.39
C ALA A 74 -13.61 -24.72 28.83
N LEU A 75 -14.25 -23.56 28.99
CA LEU A 75 -14.62 -23.00 30.30
C LEU A 75 -15.49 -23.97 31.09
N ASN A 76 -16.51 -24.56 30.46
CA ASN A 76 -17.39 -25.51 31.13
C ASN A 76 -16.62 -26.75 31.62
N SER A 77 -15.77 -27.35 30.79
CA SER A 77 -14.95 -28.48 31.16
C SER A 77 -14.01 -28.17 32.34
N TRP A 78 -13.30 -27.02 32.29
CA TRP A 78 -12.38 -26.61 33.36
C TRP A 78 -13.09 -26.18 34.64
N GLN A 79 -14.32 -25.62 34.56
CA GLN A 79 -15.12 -25.33 35.74
C GLN A 79 -15.58 -26.59 36.44
N GLN A 80 -15.95 -27.62 35.72
CA GLN A 80 -16.27 -28.93 36.29
C GLN A 80 -15.03 -29.60 36.93
N ALA A 81 -13.89 -29.59 36.24
CA ALA A 81 -12.62 -30.07 36.78
C ALA A 81 -12.25 -29.34 38.09
N LEU A 82 -12.41 -27.98 38.09
CA LEU A 82 -12.19 -27.17 39.29
C LEU A 82 -13.04 -27.59 40.47
N GLN A 83 -14.33 -27.91 40.27
CA GLN A 83 -15.22 -28.38 41.33
C GLN A 83 -14.77 -29.73 41.89
N ILE A 84 -14.34 -30.65 41.04
CA ILE A 84 -13.82 -31.97 41.44
C ILE A 84 -12.54 -31.80 42.27
N TYR A 85 -11.55 -31.03 41.79
CA TYR A 85 -10.31 -30.83 42.52
C TYR A 85 -10.52 -30.12 43.87
N ARG A 86 -11.50 -29.19 43.98
CA ARG A 86 -11.88 -28.60 45.26
C ARG A 86 -12.48 -29.61 46.21
N ALA A 87 -13.38 -30.49 45.73
CA ALA A 87 -13.98 -31.54 46.53
C ALA A 87 -12.93 -32.55 47.05
N LEU A 88 -11.95 -32.86 46.21
CA LEU A 88 -10.83 -33.77 46.54
C LEU A 88 -9.74 -33.07 47.35
N LYS A 89 -9.80 -31.77 47.60
CA LYS A 89 -8.75 -30.94 48.18
C LYS A 89 -7.39 -31.05 47.44
N ASN A 90 -7.45 -31.39 46.15
CA ASN A 90 -6.27 -31.37 45.26
C ASN A 90 -5.91 -29.93 44.91
N ARG A 91 -5.11 -29.30 45.76
CA ARG A 91 -4.71 -27.86 45.58
C ARG A 91 -3.91 -27.61 44.32
N LYS A 92 -3.13 -28.59 43.85
CA LYS A 92 -2.35 -28.44 42.61
C LYS A 92 -3.26 -28.49 41.37
N GLY A 93 -4.18 -29.46 41.31
CA GLY A 93 -5.21 -29.55 40.27
C GLY A 93 -6.10 -28.30 40.25
N GLU A 94 -6.55 -27.83 41.43
CA GLU A 94 -7.30 -26.57 41.56
C GLU A 94 -6.55 -25.40 40.96
N GLY A 95 -5.28 -25.22 41.31
CA GLY A 95 -4.45 -24.13 40.77
C GLY A 95 -4.26 -24.21 39.24
N THR A 96 -4.12 -25.44 38.71
CA THR A 96 -3.99 -25.65 37.24
C THR A 96 -5.30 -25.29 36.52
N ALA A 97 -6.44 -25.76 37.05
CA ALA A 97 -7.75 -25.45 36.46
C ALA A 97 -8.04 -23.95 36.47
N LEU A 98 -7.72 -23.24 37.57
CA LEU A 98 -7.85 -21.77 37.66
C LEU A 98 -6.96 -21.04 36.62
N GLY A 99 -5.73 -21.53 36.40
CA GLY A 99 -4.86 -20.99 35.39
C GLY A 99 -5.44 -21.12 33.99
N ASN A 100 -5.98 -22.28 33.63
CA ASN A 100 -6.61 -22.53 32.33
C ASN A 100 -7.88 -21.69 32.15
N LEU A 101 -8.69 -21.52 33.18
CA LEU A 101 -9.84 -20.61 33.17
C LEU A 101 -9.39 -19.16 32.92
N GLY A 102 -8.31 -18.71 33.56
CA GLY A 102 -7.74 -17.39 33.34
C GLY A 102 -7.32 -17.20 31.87
N VAL A 103 -6.66 -18.19 31.28
CA VAL A 103 -6.26 -18.17 29.86
C VAL A 103 -7.47 -18.09 28.94
N ALA A 104 -8.52 -18.89 29.17
CA ALA A 104 -9.73 -18.87 28.33
C ALA A 104 -10.49 -17.55 28.42
N TYR A 105 -10.61 -16.96 29.63
CA TYR A 105 -11.23 -15.63 29.77
C TYR A 105 -10.43 -14.54 29.04
N ASN A 106 -9.10 -14.67 29.02
CA ASN A 106 -8.27 -13.75 28.28
C ASN A 106 -8.51 -13.86 26.76
N SER A 107 -8.67 -15.08 26.25
CA SER A 107 -9.01 -15.33 24.84
C SER A 107 -10.40 -14.82 24.46
N LEU A 108 -11.33 -14.76 25.40
CA LEU A 108 -12.66 -14.17 25.22
C LEU A 108 -12.67 -12.64 25.42
N GLY A 109 -11.52 -12.01 25.66
CA GLY A 109 -11.41 -10.56 25.88
C GLY A 109 -11.85 -10.09 27.27
N ASP A 110 -12.15 -11.00 28.20
CA ASP A 110 -12.47 -10.66 29.60
C ASP A 110 -11.21 -10.70 30.47
N SER A 111 -10.31 -9.74 30.21
CA SER A 111 -9.04 -9.66 30.96
C SER A 111 -9.24 -9.42 32.47
N ALA A 112 -10.38 -8.87 32.87
CA ALA A 112 -10.68 -8.68 34.29
C ALA A 112 -10.85 -10.03 35.02
N LYS A 113 -11.63 -10.96 34.44
CA LYS A 113 -11.74 -12.32 34.97
C LYS A 113 -10.46 -13.12 34.82
N ALA A 114 -9.73 -12.95 33.73
CA ALA A 114 -8.40 -13.56 33.55
C ALA A 114 -7.46 -13.20 34.70
N ILE A 115 -7.42 -11.94 35.10
CA ILE A 115 -6.65 -11.45 36.25
C ILE A 115 -7.14 -12.12 37.55
N GLU A 116 -8.46 -12.14 37.79
CA GLU A 116 -9.05 -12.73 38.99
C GLU A 116 -8.66 -14.20 39.16
N TYR A 117 -8.84 -15.03 38.10
CA TYR A 117 -8.51 -16.44 38.14
C TYR A 117 -6.99 -16.68 38.28
N SER A 118 -6.16 -15.88 37.63
CA SER A 118 -4.70 -15.98 37.74
C SER A 118 -4.20 -15.55 39.11
N GLN A 119 -4.84 -14.60 39.77
CA GLN A 119 -4.56 -14.23 41.17
C GLN A 119 -4.92 -15.37 42.14
N GLN A 120 -6.07 -16.04 41.94
CA GLN A 120 -6.44 -17.22 42.71
C GLN A 120 -5.42 -18.35 42.50
N GLN A 121 -4.98 -18.60 41.25
CA GLN A 121 -3.90 -19.54 40.96
C GLN A 121 -2.63 -19.19 41.71
N LEU A 122 -2.20 -17.92 41.71
CA LEU A 122 -1.01 -17.44 42.40
C LEU A 122 -1.11 -17.65 43.90
N ALA A 123 -2.26 -17.34 44.50
CA ALA A 123 -2.49 -17.56 45.91
C ALA A 123 -2.35 -19.04 46.32
N ILE A 124 -2.92 -19.93 45.51
CA ILE A 124 -2.77 -21.38 45.71
C ILE A 124 -1.34 -21.82 45.58
N ALA A 125 -0.66 -21.44 44.49
CA ALA A 125 0.74 -21.81 44.24
C ALA A 125 1.67 -21.43 45.43
N ARG A 126 1.49 -20.24 45.94
CA ARG A 126 2.20 -19.76 47.16
C ARG A 126 1.86 -20.57 48.40
N SER A 127 0.58 -20.90 48.60
CA SER A 127 0.14 -21.69 49.79
C SER A 127 0.73 -23.09 49.83
N ILE A 128 0.89 -23.73 48.66
CA ILE A 128 1.49 -25.07 48.53
C ILE A 128 2.99 -25.02 48.25
N LYS A 129 3.57 -23.83 48.16
CA LYS A 129 5.00 -23.60 47.86
C LYS A 129 5.46 -24.20 46.53
N ASP A 130 4.53 -24.32 45.53
CA ASP A 130 4.84 -24.80 44.18
C ASP A 130 5.40 -23.62 43.36
N ARG A 131 6.73 -23.53 43.28
CA ARG A 131 7.41 -22.43 42.57
C ARG A 131 7.17 -22.45 41.06
N GLN A 132 6.97 -23.65 40.47
CA GLN A 132 6.66 -23.76 39.04
C GLN A 132 5.25 -23.23 38.74
N LEU A 133 4.26 -23.63 39.55
CA LEU A 133 2.90 -23.11 39.42
C LEU A 133 2.85 -21.59 39.71
N GLU A 134 3.64 -21.09 40.64
CA GLU A 134 3.79 -19.65 40.94
C GLU A 134 4.35 -18.89 39.72
N GLY A 135 5.40 -19.39 39.07
CA GLY A 135 5.95 -18.81 37.85
C GLY A 135 4.94 -18.73 36.73
N ARG A 136 4.15 -19.80 36.52
CA ARG A 136 3.05 -19.83 35.52
C ARG A 136 1.95 -18.82 35.85
N ALA A 137 1.52 -18.75 37.10
CA ALA A 137 0.49 -17.78 37.51
C ALA A 137 0.92 -16.34 37.27
N LEU A 138 2.18 -16.03 37.55
CA LEU A 138 2.77 -14.70 37.24
C LEU A 138 2.85 -14.45 35.74
N GLY A 139 3.20 -15.45 34.93
CA GLY A 139 3.19 -15.36 33.47
C GLY A 139 1.77 -15.09 32.93
N ASN A 140 0.75 -15.79 33.46
CA ASN A 140 -0.67 -15.57 33.11
C ASN A 140 -1.12 -14.15 33.49
N LEU A 141 -0.73 -13.65 34.66
CA LEU A 141 -1.02 -12.28 35.09
C LEU A 141 -0.35 -11.26 34.12
N GLY A 142 0.91 -11.49 33.77
CA GLY A 142 1.63 -10.67 32.81
C GLY A 142 0.87 -10.59 31.46
N LEU A 143 0.40 -11.73 30.97
CA LEU A 143 -0.39 -11.81 29.74
C LEU A 143 -1.75 -11.11 29.88
N ALA A 144 -2.46 -11.32 30.97
CA ALA A 144 -3.77 -10.70 31.21
C ALA A 144 -3.67 -9.16 31.30
N TYR A 145 -2.65 -8.63 31.97
CA TYR A 145 -2.39 -7.18 32.00
C TYR A 145 -1.94 -6.63 30.64
N LEU A 146 -1.25 -7.45 29.83
CA LEU A 146 -0.91 -7.07 28.44
C LEU A 146 -2.18 -6.85 27.60
N TYR A 147 -3.13 -7.76 27.66
CA TYR A 147 -4.43 -7.62 26.97
C TYR A 147 -5.29 -6.48 27.52
N LEU A 148 -5.18 -6.21 28.82
CA LEU A 148 -5.85 -5.06 29.45
C LEU A 148 -5.24 -3.71 28.99
N GLY A 149 -4.02 -3.74 28.42
CA GLY A 149 -3.27 -2.54 28.01
C GLY A 149 -2.41 -1.93 29.13
N ASP A 150 -2.35 -2.55 30.32
CA ASP A 150 -1.45 -2.13 31.42
C ASP A 150 -0.06 -2.77 31.23
N TYR A 151 0.69 -2.20 30.27
CA TYR A 151 2.02 -2.75 29.88
C TYR A 151 3.03 -2.70 31.03
N THR A 152 2.87 -1.78 31.96
CA THR A 152 3.75 -1.66 33.13
C THR A 152 3.62 -2.88 34.03
N LYS A 153 2.38 -3.26 34.37
CA LYS A 153 2.15 -4.48 35.17
C LYS A 153 2.46 -5.75 34.38
N ALA A 154 2.21 -5.75 33.06
CA ALA A 154 2.59 -6.88 32.21
C ALA A 154 4.08 -7.15 32.28
N ILE A 155 4.93 -6.11 32.21
CA ILE A 155 6.37 -6.21 32.37
C ILE A 155 6.74 -6.67 33.78
N GLU A 156 6.17 -6.07 34.82
CA GLU A 156 6.45 -6.41 36.22
C GLU A 156 6.18 -7.89 36.51
N TYR A 157 5.00 -8.40 36.18
CA TYR A 157 4.66 -9.81 36.41
C TYR A 157 5.49 -10.76 35.54
N SER A 158 5.79 -10.41 34.30
CA SER A 158 6.66 -11.22 33.44
C SER A 158 8.11 -11.26 33.96
N GLN A 159 8.63 -10.18 34.56
CA GLN A 159 9.93 -10.16 35.20
C GLN A 159 9.94 -11.05 36.46
N GLN A 160 8.87 -11.04 37.25
CA GLN A 160 8.75 -11.94 38.41
C GLN A 160 8.70 -13.39 37.95
N SER A 161 7.94 -13.71 36.89
CA SER A 161 7.91 -15.06 36.29
C SER A 161 9.30 -15.49 35.82
N LEU A 162 10.05 -14.61 35.14
CA LEU A 162 11.41 -14.83 34.66
C LEU A 162 12.37 -15.14 35.85
N ALA A 163 12.28 -14.35 36.93
CA ALA A 163 13.09 -14.54 38.11
C ALA A 163 12.86 -15.91 38.78
N ILE A 164 11.60 -16.34 38.85
CA ILE A 164 11.26 -17.67 39.37
C ILE A 164 11.80 -18.76 38.43
N ALA A 165 11.53 -18.69 37.12
CA ALA A 165 12.02 -19.68 36.18
C ALA A 165 13.54 -19.88 36.24
N ARG A 166 14.29 -18.79 36.35
CA ARG A 166 15.73 -18.83 36.57
C ARG A 166 16.13 -19.50 37.91
N SER A 167 15.41 -19.19 38.98
CA SER A 167 15.71 -19.73 40.31
C SER A 167 15.53 -21.23 40.40
N ILE A 168 14.55 -21.79 39.65
CA ILE A 168 14.27 -23.24 39.63
C ILE A 168 14.88 -23.92 38.39
N LYS A 169 15.66 -23.20 37.60
CA LYS A 169 16.32 -23.67 36.38
C LYS A 169 15.32 -24.21 35.31
N ASP A 170 14.10 -23.68 35.31
CA ASP A 170 13.09 -23.98 34.31
C ASP A 170 13.41 -23.19 33.04
N ARG A 171 14.22 -23.77 32.16
CA ARG A 171 14.64 -23.13 30.90
C ARG A 171 13.48 -22.81 29.96
N GLN A 172 12.46 -23.66 29.97
CA GLN A 172 11.25 -23.43 29.14
C GLN A 172 10.43 -22.27 29.71
N GLY A 173 10.17 -22.25 31.02
CA GLY A 173 9.54 -21.10 31.68
C GLY A 173 10.35 -19.80 31.49
N GLU A 174 11.68 -19.88 31.50
CA GLU A 174 12.55 -18.73 31.19
C GLU A 174 12.32 -18.22 29.75
N GLY A 175 12.28 -19.10 28.75
CA GLY A 175 12.01 -18.75 27.35
C GLY A 175 10.65 -18.06 27.16
N LEU A 176 9.60 -18.61 27.82
CA LEU A 176 8.25 -18.04 27.78
C LEU A 176 8.17 -16.65 28.42
N ALA A 177 8.78 -16.49 29.60
CA ALA A 177 8.78 -15.19 30.30
C ALA A 177 9.53 -14.11 29.49
N LEU A 178 10.63 -14.48 28.83
CA LEU A 178 11.37 -13.60 27.92
C LEU A 178 10.51 -13.24 26.68
N GLY A 179 9.77 -14.20 26.11
CA GLY A 179 8.83 -13.96 25.04
C GLY A 179 7.74 -12.96 25.44
N ASN A 180 7.13 -13.13 26.61
CA ASN A 180 6.14 -12.22 27.17
C ASN A 180 6.71 -10.80 27.37
N LEU A 181 7.93 -10.68 27.87
CA LEU A 181 8.63 -9.39 27.98
C LEU A 181 8.84 -8.74 26.62
N GLY A 182 9.25 -9.52 25.60
CA GLY A 182 9.39 -9.04 24.23
C GLY A 182 8.09 -8.44 23.69
N VAL A 183 6.97 -9.14 23.89
CA VAL A 183 5.64 -8.66 23.50
C VAL A 183 5.22 -7.42 24.28
N ALA A 184 5.44 -7.39 25.60
CA ALA A 184 5.08 -6.25 26.44
C ALA A 184 5.87 -4.99 26.08
N TYR A 185 7.19 -5.09 25.88
CA TYR A 185 8.02 -3.95 25.44
C TYR A 185 7.64 -3.47 24.03
N ARG A 186 7.32 -4.38 23.11
CA ARG A 186 6.80 -4.01 21.79
C ARG A 186 5.49 -3.20 21.92
N SER A 187 4.59 -3.65 22.78
CA SER A 187 3.30 -2.97 23.01
C SER A 187 3.48 -1.60 23.66
N LEU A 188 4.52 -1.45 24.48
CA LEU A 188 4.96 -0.17 25.04
C LEU A 188 5.61 0.76 24.00
N GLY A 189 5.94 0.22 22.79
CA GLY A 189 6.61 0.96 21.72
C GLY A 189 8.14 0.86 21.75
N ASP A 190 8.73 0.15 22.72
CA ASP A 190 10.18 -0.08 22.81
C ASP A 190 10.58 -1.30 21.96
N SER A 191 10.61 -1.11 20.63
CA SER A 191 10.98 -2.18 19.70
C SER A 191 12.40 -2.70 19.93
N ALA A 192 13.31 -1.90 20.46
CA ALA A 192 14.69 -2.33 20.70
C ALA A 192 14.75 -3.39 21.81
N LYS A 193 14.08 -3.13 22.95
CA LYS A 193 13.97 -4.14 24.02
C LYS A 193 13.12 -5.34 23.59
N ALA A 194 12.08 -5.12 22.80
CA ALA A 194 11.29 -6.22 22.26
C ALA A 194 12.16 -7.19 21.46
N ILE A 195 13.05 -6.68 20.60
CA ILE A 195 14.02 -7.47 19.84
C ILE A 195 14.99 -8.18 20.79
N GLU A 196 15.55 -7.46 21.75
CA GLU A 196 16.50 -8.02 22.71
C GLU A 196 15.93 -9.22 23.47
N TYR A 197 14.73 -9.07 24.07
CA TYR A 197 14.10 -10.15 24.83
C TYR A 197 13.65 -11.31 23.93
N SER A 198 13.19 -11.04 22.72
CA SER A 198 12.82 -12.09 21.75
C SER A 198 14.05 -12.87 21.27
N GLN A 199 15.21 -12.21 21.10
CA GLN A 199 16.47 -12.88 20.78
C GLN A 199 16.94 -13.77 21.93
N GLN A 200 16.80 -13.32 23.18
CA GLN A 200 17.10 -14.15 24.34
C GLN A 200 16.16 -15.38 24.41
N SER A 201 14.85 -15.19 24.17
CA SER A 201 13.88 -16.29 24.08
C SER A 201 14.27 -17.29 22.99
N LEU A 202 14.64 -16.80 21.78
CA LEU A 202 15.12 -17.63 20.67
C LEU A 202 16.37 -18.44 21.05
N ALA A 203 17.33 -17.81 21.71
CA ALA A 203 18.55 -18.49 22.16
C ALA A 203 18.22 -19.63 23.15
N ILE A 204 17.31 -19.39 24.08
CA ILE A 204 16.84 -20.41 25.03
C ILE A 204 16.18 -21.57 24.27
N ALA A 205 15.17 -21.29 23.42
CA ALA A 205 14.45 -22.30 22.68
C ALA A 205 15.41 -23.20 21.86
N ARG A 206 16.39 -22.60 21.18
CA ARG A 206 17.44 -23.35 20.47
C ARG A 206 18.29 -24.21 21.40
N SER A 207 18.67 -23.70 22.57
CA SER A 207 19.51 -24.42 23.52
C SER A 207 18.85 -25.67 24.09
N ILE A 208 17.51 -25.65 24.24
CA ILE A 208 16.72 -26.80 24.74
C ILE A 208 16.06 -27.60 23.61
N LYS A 209 16.33 -27.24 22.38
CA LYS A 209 15.74 -27.85 21.17
C LYS A 209 14.20 -27.78 21.13
N ASP A 210 13.62 -26.75 21.73
CA ASP A 210 12.20 -26.46 21.66
C ASP A 210 11.87 -25.79 20.32
N ARG A 211 11.47 -26.58 19.34
CA ARG A 211 11.16 -26.10 17.98
C ARG A 211 9.94 -25.20 17.94
N GLN A 212 8.93 -25.47 18.79
CA GLN A 212 7.77 -24.60 18.91
C GLN A 212 8.14 -23.24 19.51
N GLY A 213 8.87 -23.26 20.64
CA GLY A 213 9.40 -22.03 21.25
C GLY A 213 10.31 -21.24 20.29
N GLU A 214 11.13 -21.93 19.47
CA GLU A 214 11.94 -21.29 18.41
C GLU A 214 11.07 -20.56 17.39
N GLY A 215 10.02 -21.23 16.88
CA GLY A 215 9.08 -20.63 15.93
C GLY A 215 8.39 -19.39 16.48
N LEU A 216 7.91 -19.46 17.74
CA LEU A 216 7.28 -18.33 18.43
C LEU A 216 8.22 -17.15 18.65
N ALA A 217 9.47 -17.42 19.05
CA ALA A 217 10.47 -16.36 19.24
C ALA A 217 10.83 -15.67 17.92
N LEU A 218 10.90 -16.42 16.81
CA LEU A 218 11.11 -15.87 15.45
C LEU A 218 9.90 -15.03 15.01
N ASP A 219 8.70 -15.47 15.32
CA ASP A 219 7.47 -14.74 15.03
C ASP A 219 7.43 -13.39 15.77
N ASN A 220 7.77 -13.41 17.07
CA ASN A 220 7.90 -12.19 17.87
C ASN A 220 8.97 -11.24 17.32
N LEU A 221 10.10 -11.76 16.84
CA LEU A 221 11.14 -10.96 16.18
C LEU A 221 10.61 -10.33 14.89
N GLY A 222 9.91 -11.11 14.04
CA GLY A 222 9.28 -10.60 12.82
C GLY A 222 8.37 -9.42 13.10
N VAL A 223 7.51 -9.56 14.10
CA VAL A 223 6.62 -8.47 14.53
C VAL A 223 7.39 -7.27 15.09
N ALA A 224 8.41 -7.49 15.91
CA ALA A 224 9.21 -6.41 16.52
C ALA A 224 9.96 -5.60 15.44
N TYR A 225 10.58 -6.28 14.47
CA TYR A 225 11.24 -5.62 13.35
C TYR A 225 10.25 -4.85 12.45
N ARG A 226 9.04 -5.36 12.25
CA ARG A 226 7.99 -4.63 11.53
C ARG A 226 7.62 -3.31 12.22
N PHE A 227 7.53 -3.29 13.55
CA PHE A 227 7.30 -2.06 14.32
C PHE A 227 8.48 -1.11 14.29
N LEU A 228 9.71 -1.65 14.21
CA LEU A 228 10.92 -0.85 14.02
C LEU A 228 10.99 -0.22 12.62
N GLY A 229 10.22 -0.73 11.63
CA GLY A 229 10.25 -0.30 10.23
C GLY A 229 11.24 -1.06 9.36
N ASP A 230 11.93 -2.06 9.90
CA ASP A 230 12.81 -2.97 9.13
C ASP A 230 11.96 -4.14 8.57
N TYR A 231 11.22 -3.83 7.50
CA TYR A 231 10.27 -4.79 6.92
C TYR A 231 10.96 -6.00 6.28
N THR A 232 12.20 -5.85 5.83
CA THR A 232 12.99 -6.95 5.25
C THR A 232 13.26 -8.01 6.31
N LYS A 233 13.77 -7.61 7.48
CA LYS A 233 13.96 -8.56 8.59
C LYS A 233 12.64 -9.08 9.15
N ALA A 234 11.59 -8.26 9.16
CA ALA A 234 10.27 -8.73 9.57
C ALA A 234 9.80 -9.90 8.71
N ILE A 235 9.96 -9.81 7.39
CA ILE A 235 9.63 -10.88 6.43
C ILE A 235 10.55 -12.08 6.65
N GLU A 236 11.86 -11.87 6.76
CA GLU A 236 12.84 -12.94 6.95
C GLU A 236 12.53 -13.78 8.20
N TYR A 237 12.32 -13.14 9.35
CA TYR A 237 12.02 -13.85 10.59
C TYR A 237 10.66 -14.56 10.55
N SER A 238 9.63 -13.95 9.95
CA SER A 238 8.32 -14.60 9.78
C SER A 238 8.39 -15.79 8.81
N GLN A 239 9.22 -15.74 7.77
CA GLN A 239 9.48 -16.89 6.89
C GLN A 239 10.20 -18.02 7.61
N GLN A 240 11.16 -17.72 8.47
CA GLN A 240 11.81 -18.71 9.31
C GLN A 240 10.82 -19.37 10.28
N SER A 241 9.93 -18.58 10.93
CA SER A 241 8.84 -19.10 11.76
C SER A 241 7.93 -20.04 10.97
N LEU A 242 7.49 -19.62 9.78
CA LEU A 242 6.65 -20.41 8.87
C LEU A 242 7.32 -21.76 8.50
N ALA A 243 8.61 -21.74 8.19
CA ALA A 243 9.37 -22.96 7.87
C ALA A 243 9.41 -23.94 9.06
N ILE A 244 9.60 -23.42 10.27
CA ILE A 244 9.55 -24.23 11.50
C ILE A 244 8.16 -24.81 11.71
N ALA A 245 7.10 -23.97 11.66
CA ALA A 245 5.72 -24.40 11.86
C ALA A 245 5.36 -25.56 10.93
N ARG A 246 5.72 -25.45 9.64
CA ARG A 246 5.54 -26.52 8.65
C ARG A 246 6.34 -27.78 8.99
N SER A 247 7.58 -27.62 9.45
CA SER A 247 8.45 -28.76 9.80
C SER A 247 7.91 -29.58 10.97
N ILE A 248 7.27 -28.92 11.96
CA ILE A 248 6.68 -29.57 13.16
C ILE A 248 5.18 -29.82 13.00
N LYS A 249 4.61 -29.45 11.83
CA LYS A 249 3.17 -29.58 11.51
C LYS A 249 2.26 -28.83 12.49
N ASP A 250 2.74 -27.72 13.05
CA ASP A 250 1.96 -26.84 13.92
C ASP A 250 1.15 -25.88 13.05
N ARG A 251 -0.11 -26.21 12.77
CA ARG A 251 -0.99 -25.43 11.90
C ARG A 251 -1.38 -24.08 12.50
N GLN A 252 -1.42 -23.95 13.81
CA GLN A 252 -1.72 -22.68 14.47
C GLN A 252 -0.55 -21.70 14.34
N LEU A 253 0.67 -22.17 14.60
CA LEU A 253 1.88 -21.37 14.38
C LEU A 253 2.05 -21.04 12.89
N GLU A 254 1.71 -21.96 11.99
CA GLU A 254 1.72 -21.71 10.54
C GLU A 254 0.78 -20.57 10.18
N GLY A 255 -0.47 -20.59 10.68
CA GLY A 255 -1.43 -19.51 10.49
C GLY A 255 -0.93 -18.18 11.03
N ALA A 256 -0.35 -18.16 12.23
CA ALA A 256 0.22 -16.95 12.84
C ALA A 256 1.36 -16.36 11.99
N ALA A 257 2.30 -17.21 11.55
CA ALA A 257 3.41 -16.78 10.70
C ALA A 257 2.94 -16.23 9.35
N LEU A 258 1.92 -16.86 8.71
CA LEU A 258 1.29 -16.35 7.48
C LEU A 258 0.60 -15.00 7.73
N GLY A 259 -0.10 -14.84 8.84
CA GLY A 259 -0.71 -13.57 9.24
C GLY A 259 0.33 -12.47 9.44
N ASN A 260 1.47 -12.79 10.05
CA ASN A 260 2.58 -11.85 10.24
C ASN A 260 3.28 -11.49 8.93
N LEU A 261 3.45 -12.45 8.01
CA LEU A 261 3.91 -12.19 6.64
C LEU A 261 2.96 -11.24 5.91
N GLY A 262 1.64 -11.51 5.95
CA GLY A 262 0.64 -10.61 5.38
C GLY A 262 0.75 -9.20 5.94
N ALA A 263 0.91 -9.06 7.26
CA ALA A 263 1.09 -7.75 7.90
C ALA A 263 2.43 -7.07 7.55
N ALA A 264 3.52 -7.84 7.42
CA ALA A 264 4.82 -7.30 7.04
C ALA A 264 4.80 -6.80 5.59
N TYR A 265 4.25 -7.58 4.65
CA TYR A 265 4.07 -7.15 3.27
C TYR A 265 3.12 -5.96 3.14
N ARG A 266 2.03 -5.92 3.92
CA ARG A 266 1.15 -4.76 3.99
C ARG A 266 1.89 -3.50 4.49
N SER A 267 2.75 -3.63 5.50
CA SER A 267 3.56 -2.51 6.01
C SER A 267 4.61 -2.06 5.00
N LEU A 268 5.10 -2.98 4.19
CA LEU A 268 6.01 -2.75 3.08
C LEU A 268 5.28 -2.08 1.89
N GLY A 269 3.94 -2.21 1.81
CA GLY A 269 3.11 -1.68 0.74
C GLY A 269 2.82 -2.67 -0.38
N ASP A 270 3.31 -3.90 -0.28
CA ASP A 270 2.97 -4.99 -1.20
C ASP A 270 1.63 -5.60 -0.79
N TYR A 271 0.56 -4.89 -1.17
CA TYR A 271 -0.79 -5.28 -0.77
C TYR A 271 -1.25 -6.57 -1.44
N THR A 272 -0.71 -6.88 -2.62
CA THR A 272 -1.00 -8.14 -3.33
C THR A 272 -0.51 -9.35 -2.54
N LYS A 273 0.77 -9.34 -2.13
CA LYS A 273 1.30 -10.40 -1.25
C LYS A 273 0.65 -10.40 0.13
N ALA A 274 0.30 -9.22 0.66
CA ALA A 274 -0.44 -9.15 1.91
C ALA A 274 -1.78 -9.87 1.83
N ILE A 275 -2.51 -9.73 0.72
CA ILE A 275 -3.77 -10.44 0.44
C ILE A 275 -3.49 -11.94 0.28
N GLU A 276 -2.49 -12.32 -0.53
CA GLU A 276 -2.12 -13.72 -0.77
C GLU A 276 -1.82 -14.47 0.54
N TYR A 277 -0.95 -13.92 1.39
CA TYR A 277 -0.62 -14.54 2.67
C TYR A 277 -1.81 -14.56 3.64
N SER A 278 -2.66 -13.54 3.62
CA SER A 278 -3.89 -13.51 4.43
C SER A 278 -4.92 -14.54 3.96
N GLN A 279 -5.01 -14.81 2.65
CA GLN A 279 -5.84 -15.89 2.09
C GLN A 279 -5.31 -17.27 2.49
N GLN A 280 -3.99 -17.49 2.45
CA GLN A 280 -3.39 -18.73 2.96
C GLN A 280 -3.68 -18.90 4.47
N TYR A 281 -3.60 -17.81 5.25
CA TYR A 281 -3.97 -17.83 6.66
C TYR A 281 -5.43 -18.22 6.87
N LEU A 282 -6.34 -17.64 6.08
CA LEU A 282 -7.77 -17.97 6.13
C LEU A 282 -8.01 -19.47 5.81
N ALA A 283 -7.31 -20.00 4.81
CA ALA A 283 -7.40 -21.40 4.43
C ALA A 283 -6.95 -22.33 5.58
N ILE A 284 -5.83 -22.02 6.24
CA ILE A 284 -5.35 -22.76 7.42
C ILE A 284 -6.37 -22.73 8.56
N ALA A 285 -6.90 -21.53 8.87
CA ALA A 285 -7.89 -21.36 9.92
C ALA A 285 -9.16 -22.21 9.66
N GLY A 286 -9.63 -22.25 8.41
CA GLY A 286 -10.75 -23.09 8.00
C GLY A 286 -10.44 -24.59 8.08
N GLU A 287 -9.22 -25.02 7.71
CA GLU A 287 -8.77 -26.42 7.80
C GLU A 287 -8.78 -26.92 9.25
N ILE A 288 -8.26 -26.14 10.19
CA ILE A 288 -8.22 -26.50 11.61
C ILE A 288 -9.52 -26.15 12.35
N LYS A 289 -10.50 -25.55 11.65
CA LYS A 289 -11.79 -25.09 12.21
C LYS A 289 -11.64 -24.13 13.38
N ASP A 290 -10.61 -23.32 13.38
CA ASP A 290 -10.36 -22.31 14.39
C ASP A 290 -11.05 -20.99 13.98
N ARG A 291 -12.26 -20.77 14.52
CA ARG A 291 -13.09 -19.59 14.22
C ARG A 291 -12.42 -18.26 14.61
N GLN A 292 -11.55 -18.28 15.59
CA GLN A 292 -10.86 -17.07 16.04
C GLN A 292 -9.75 -16.68 15.04
N LEU A 293 -8.95 -17.65 14.60
CA LEU A 293 -7.96 -17.43 13.54
C LEU A 293 -8.64 -17.04 12.23
N GLU A 294 -9.79 -17.66 11.90
CA GLU A 294 -10.59 -17.31 10.73
C GLU A 294 -11.04 -15.85 10.77
N GLY A 295 -11.60 -15.40 11.90
CA GLY A 295 -11.97 -13.99 12.09
C GLY A 295 -10.75 -13.06 11.92
N THR A 296 -9.61 -13.41 12.51
CA THR A 296 -8.38 -12.64 12.42
C THR A 296 -7.87 -12.55 10.98
N ALA A 297 -7.91 -13.66 10.22
CA ALA A 297 -7.51 -13.68 8.81
C ALA A 297 -8.41 -12.79 7.94
N LEU A 298 -9.74 -12.83 8.17
CA LEU A 298 -10.70 -11.93 7.51
C LEU A 298 -10.44 -10.46 7.87
N GLY A 299 -10.11 -10.16 9.11
CA GLY A 299 -9.69 -8.82 9.53
C GLY A 299 -8.44 -8.33 8.79
N ASN A 300 -7.45 -9.20 8.62
CA ASN A 300 -6.25 -8.90 7.85
C ASN A 300 -6.55 -8.64 6.37
N LEU A 301 -7.43 -9.44 5.76
CA LEU A 301 -7.90 -9.24 4.39
C LEU A 301 -8.62 -7.90 4.26
N GLY A 302 -9.55 -7.57 5.18
CA GLY A 302 -10.25 -6.30 5.18
C GLY A 302 -9.29 -5.11 5.19
N VAL A 303 -8.28 -5.13 6.06
CA VAL A 303 -7.27 -4.07 6.12
C VAL A 303 -6.36 -4.06 4.88
N ALA A 304 -6.00 -5.21 4.32
CA ALA A 304 -5.17 -5.29 3.12
C ALA A 304 -5.90 -4.71 1.90
N TYR A 305 -7.18 -5.05 1.70
CA TYR A 305 -8.01 -4.48 0.64
C TYR A 305 -8.26 -2.97 0.83
N LEU A 306 -8.42 -2.51 2.09
CA LEU A 306 -8.52 -1.07 2.37
C LEU A 306 -7.26 -0.32 1.91
N ASN A 307 -6.10 -0.86 2.19
CA ASN A 307 -4.83 -0.25 1.77
C ASN A 307 -4.61 -0.33 0.25
N LEU A 308 -5.12 -1.37 -0.40
CA LEU A 308 -5.13 -1.50 -1.86
C LEU A 308 -6.03 -0.44 -2.53
N GLY A 309 -7.02 0.09 -1.78
CA GLY A 309 -8.00 1.07 -2.26
C GLY A 309 -9.36 0.46 -2.58
N ASP A 310 -9.54 -0.85 -2.39
CA ASP A 310 -10.82 -1.55 -2.58
C ASP A 310 -11.65 -1.51 -1.29
N SER A 311 -12.32 -0.37 -1.07
CA SER A 311 -13.15 -0.17 0.12
C SER A 311 -14.35 -1.11 0.18
N ALA A 312 -14.86 -1.57 -0.96
CA ALA A 312 -16.00 -2.49 -1.01
C ALA A 312 -15.64 -3.85 -0.41
N LYS A 313 -14.53 -4.45 -0.86
CA LYS A 313 -14.03 -5.70 -0.27
C LYS A 313 -13.55 -5.52 1.17
N ALA A 314 -12.97 -4.38 1.50
CA ALA A 314 -12.58 -4.08 2.88
C ALA A 314 -13.79 -4.14 3.84
N ILE A 315 -14.93 -3.57 3.42
CA ILE A 315 -16.19 -3.61 4.17
C ILE A 315 -16.71 -5.06 4.23
N GLU A 316 -16.75 -5.77 3.10
CA GLU A 316 -17.22 -7.15 3.02
C GLU A 316 -16.48 -8.06 4.00
N TYR A 317 -15.14 -8.09 3.95
CA TYR A 317 -14.33 -8.92 4.85
C TYR A 317 -14.44 -8.50 6.31
N SER A 318 -14.57 -7.20 6.59
CA SER A 318 -14.75 -6.70 7.95
C SER A 318 -16.14 -7.07 8.52
N GLN A 319 -17.18 -7.16 7.70
CA GLN A 319 -18.50 -7.65 8.08
C GLN A 319 -18.48 -9.16 8.39
N GLN A 320 -17.79 -9.96 7.58
CA GLN A 320 -17.58 -11.37 7.86
C GLN A 320 -16.82 -11.56 9.17
N TYR A 321 -15.79 -10.76 9.42
CA TYR A 321 -15.05 -10.74 10.68
C TYR A 321 -15.97 -10.44 11.87
N LEU A 322 -16.83 -9.41 11.75
CA LEU A 322 -17.78 -9.06 12.79
C LEU A 322 -18.79 -10.19 13.08
N ALA A 323 -19.26 -10.86 12.04
CA ALA A 323 -20.17 -12.01 12.17
C ALA A 323 -19.53 -13.15 12.96
N ILE A 324 -18.29 -13.52 12.65
CA ILE A 324 -17.53 -14.55 13.39
C ILE A 324 -17.31 -14.13 14.84
N ALA A 325 -16.90 -12.90 15.10
CA ALA A 325 -16.69 -12.40 16.45
C ALA A 325 -17.96 -12.50 17.30
N GLY A 326 -19.13 -12.19 16.70
CA GLY A 326 -20.44 -12.38 17.32
C GLY A 326 -20.79 -13.84 17.59
N GLU A 327 -20.49 -14.73 16.64
CA GLU A 327 -20.71 -16.20 16.77
C GLU A 327 -19.94 -16.78 17.95
N ILE A 328 -18.63 -16.48 18.03
CA ILE A 328 -17.79 -16.99 19.12
C ILE A 328 -17.88 -16.15 20.42
N LYS A 329 -18.69 -15.08 20.40
CA LYS A 329 -18.87 -14.16 21.53
C LYS A 329 -17.58 -13.52 22.03
N ASP A 330 -16.62 -13.31 21.13
CA ASP A 330 -15.37 -12.61 21.44
C ASP A 330 -15.57 -11.11 21.30
N ARG A 331 -15.75 -10.43 22.42
CA ARG A 331 -15.98 -8.99 22.48
C ARG A 331 -14.78 -8.16 22.01
N GLN A 332 -13.57 -8.69 22.12
CA GLN A 332 -12.37 -7.99 21.67
C GLN A 332 -12.27 -8.00 20.14
N LEU A 333 -12.51 -9.17 19.53
CA LEU A 333 -12.59 -9.29 18.08
C LEU A 333 -13.74 -8.46 17.50
N GLU A 334 -14.91 -8.47 18.17
CA GLU A 334 -16.06 -7.65 17.78
C GLU A 334 -15.70 -6.16 17.72
N GLY A 335 -15.05 -5.65 18.78
CA GLY A 335 -14.57 -4.27 18.81
C GLY A 335 -13.58 -3.97 17.68
N THR A 336 -12.64 -4.89 17.42
CA THR A 336 -11.65 -4.74 16.35
C THR A 336 -12.32 -4.73 14.97
N ALA A 337 -13.29 -5.61 14.73
CA ALA A 337 -14.04 -5.65 13.47
C ALA A 337 -14.82 -4.34 13.22
N LEU A 338 -15.47 -3.80 14.27
CA LEU A 338 -16.13 -2.49 14.21
C LEU A 338 -15.13 -1.36 13.93
N GLY A 339 -13.94 -1.41 14.51
CA GLY A 339 -12.86 -0.47 14.22
C GLY A 339 -12.41 -0.52 12.76
N ASN A 340 -12.31 -1.73 12.18
CA ASN A 340 -11.99 -1.92 10.76
C ASN A 340 -13.09 -1.37 9.86
N LEU A 341 -14.36 -1.60 10.18
CA LEU A 341 -15.51 -1.03 9.48
C LEU A 341 -15.50 0.51 9.56
N GLY A 342 -15.27 1.06 10.74
CA GLY A 342 -15.12 2.51 10.92
C GLY A 342 -14.04 3.09 10.02
N GLY A 343 -12.88 2.45 9.96
CA GLY A 343 -11.77 2.82 9.05
C GLY A 343 -12.13 2.68 7.57
N ALA A 344 -12.80 1.61 7.18
CA ALA A 344 -13.21 1.37 5.80
C ALA A 344 -14.25 2.40 5.31
N TYR A 345 -15.25 2.73 6.13
CA TYR A 345 -16.22 3.77 5.82
C TYR A 345 -15.62 5.18 5.84
N LEU A 346 -14.67 5.45 6.73
CA LEU A 346 -13.88 6.68 6.69
C LEU A 346 -13.16 6.84 5.36
N TYR A 347 -12.56 5.75 4.86
CA TYR A 347 -11.87 5.72 3.58
C TYR A 347 -12.82 5.88 2.39
N LEU A 348 -14.01 5.31 2.47
CA LEU A 348 -15.07 5.46 1.46
C LEU A 348 -15.66 6.89 1.43
N GLY A 349 -15.45 7.68 2.51
CA GLY A 349 -16.03 9.02 2.67
C GLY A 349 -17.44 9.01 3.30
N ASP A 350 -17.96 7.85 3.71
CA ASP A 350 -19.20 7.75 4.50
C ASP A 350 -18.89 8.02 5.97
N LEU A 351 -18.74 9.31 6.29
CA LEU A 351 -18.32 9.77 7.62
C LEU A 351 -19.36 9.43 8.69
N ALA A 352 -20.65 9.35 8.33
CA ALA A 352 -21.71 9.00 9.27
C ALA A 352 -21.54 7.58 9.81
N LYS A 353 -21.33 6.60 8.91
CA LYS A 353 -21.06 5.23 9.30
C LYS A 353 -19.70 5.05 9.98
N ALA A 354 -18.66 5.80 9.53
CA ALA A 354 -17.38 5.79 10.19
C ALA A 354 -17.48 6.18 11.67
N ILE A 355 -18.26 7.23 11.98
CA ILE A 355 -18.54 7.67 13.35
C ILE A 355 -19.35 6.61 14.09
N GLU A 356 -20.43 6.09 13.49
CA GLU A 356 -21.29 5.09 14.10
C GLU A 356 -20.53 3.84 14.55
N TYR A 357 -19.75 3.23 13.64
CA TYR A 357 -18.98 2.03 13.96
C TYR A 357 -17.87 2.30 14.98
N SER A 358 -17.25 3.47 14.94
CA SER A 358 -16.24 3.85 15.91
C SER A 358 -16.84 4.07 17.32
N GLN A 359 -18.07 4.61 17.43
CA GLN A 359 -18.80 4.72 18.69
C GLN A 359 -19.18 3.35 19.26
N GLN A 360 -19.63 2.42 18.41
CA GLN A 360 -19.90 1.03 18.83
C GLN A 360 -18.61 0.36 19.34
N TYR A 361 -17.48 0.56 18.66
CA TYR A 361 -16.18 0.08 19.13
C TYR A 361 -15.83 0.65 20.51
N LEU A 362 -15.98 1.98 20.68
CA LEU A 362 -15.71 2.64 21.96
C LEU A 362 -16.57 2.05 23.09
N ALA A 363 -17.87 1.84 22.84
CA ALA A 363 -18.79 1.26 23.81
C ALA A 363 -18.40 -0.16 24.23
N ILE A 364 -17.99 -1.00 23.30
CA ILE A 364 -17.50 -2.35 23.60
C ILE A 364 -16.19 -2.29 24.40
N ALA A 365 -15.21 -1.51 23.94
CA ALA A 365 -13.93 -1.37 24.60
C ALA A 365 -14.08 -0.91 26.06
N HIS A 366 -14.97 0.07 26.28
CA HIS A 366 -15.31 0.55 27.63
C HIS A 366 -15.94 -0.55 28.49
N LYS A 367 -16.89 -1.32 27.93
CA LYS A 367 -17.58 -2.40 28.64
C LYS A 367 -16.63 -3.51 29.09
N ILE A 368 -15.66 -3.88 28.24
CA ILE A 368 -14.65 -4.91 28.58
C ILE A 368 -13.40 -4.33 29.26
N LYS A 369 -13.42 -3.03 29.59
CA LYS A 369 -12.29 -2.28 30.19
C LYS A 369 -10.99 -2.38 29.40
N ASN A 370 -11.09 -2.48 28.07
CA ASN A 370 -9.95 -2.51 27.18
C ASN A 370 -9.49 -1.08 26.87
N ARG A 371 -8.60 -0.53 27.71
CA ARG A 371 -8.09 0.85 27.58
C ARG A 371 -7.38 1.09 26.24
N LEU A 372 -6.70 0.06 25.69
CA LEU A 372 -6.07 0.16 24.37
C LEU A 372 -7.15 0.32 23.27
N GLY A 373 -8.22 -0.49 23.34
CA GLY A 373 -9.35 -0.40 22.43
C GLY A 373 -10.08 0.94 22.54
N GLU A 374 -10.27 1.47 23.76
CA GLU A 374 -10.83 2.80 23.97
C GLU A 374 -9.99 3.88 23.26
N GLY A 375 -8.66 3.86 23.44
CA GLY A 375 -7.74 4.77 22.77
C GLY A 375 -7.82 4.69 21.24
N ALA A 376 -7.90 3.47 20.69
CA ALA A 376 -8.02 3.25 19.25
C ALA A 376 -9.36 3.78 18.69
N ALA A 377 -10.47 3.52 19.38
CA ALA A 377 -11.79 3.99 18.97
C ALA A 377 -11.89 5.53 18.99
N LEU A 378 -11.34 6.16 20.03
CA LEU A 378 -11.26 7.63 20.14
C LEU A 378 -10.40 8.24 19.03
N GLY A 379 -9.31 7.57 18.65
CA GLY A 379 -8.49 7.99 17.52
C GLY A 379 -9.24 7.93 16.18
N ASN A 380 -10.05 6.88 15.97
CA ASN A 380 -10.92 6.77 14.79
C ASN A 380 -11.98 7.87 14.76
N LEU A 381 -12.61 8.16 15.90
CA LEU A 381 -13.57 9.25 16.03
C LEU A 381 -12.90 10.60 15.74
N GLY A 382 -11.74 10.87 16.33
CA GLY A 382 -10.98 12.08 16.07
C GLY A 382 -10.66 12.25 14.57
N ALA A 383 -10.25 11.18 13.92
CA ALA A 383 -9.98 11.18 12.47
C ALA A 383 -11.27 11.41 11.64
N ALA A 384 -12.38 10.81 12.04
CA ALA A 384 -13.66 10.99 11.34
C ALA A 384 -14.16 12.44 11.45
N TYR A 385 -14.08 13.05 12.64
CA TYR A 385 -14.47 14.45 12.83
C TYR A 385 -13.51 15.45 12.16
N LEU A 386 -12.20 15.12 12.05
CA LEU A 386 -11.27 15.91 11.23
C LEU A 386 -11.71 15.95 9.76
N ASN A 387 -12.09 14.79 9.20
CA ASN A 387 -12.57 14.73 7.82
C ASN A 387 -13.97 15.37 7.64
N LEU A 388 -14.79 15.36 8.68
CA LEU A 388 -16.08 16.09 8.68
C LEU A 388 -15.89 17.61 8.75
N GLY A 389 -14.66 18.09 9.09
CA GLY A 389 -14.37 19.51 9.27
C GLY A 389 -14.69 20.05 10.68
N ASP A 390 -15.20 19.20 11.57
CA ASP A 390 -15.45 19.54 12.97
C ASP A 390 -14.16 19.37 13.79
N SER A 391 -13.22 20.28 13.58
CA SER A 391 -11.94 20.26 14.29
C SER A 391 -12.08 20.37 15.80
N ALA A 392 -13.15 21.01 16.30
CA ALA A 392 -13.38 21.14 17.74
C ALA A 392 -13.69 19.78 18.39
N LYS A 393 -14.64 19.03 17.82
CA LYS A 393 -14.91 17.66 18.28
C LYS A 393 -13.75 16.70 18.05
N ALA A 394 -13.04 16.87 16.95
CA ALA A 394 -11.83 16.08 16.69
C ALA A 394 -10.82 16.27 17.84
N ILE A 395 -10.57 17.51 18.26
CA ILE A 395 -9.66 17.82 19.38
C ILE A 395 -10.15 17.18 20.66
N GLU A 396 -11.45 17.23 20.95
CA GLU A 396 -12.02 16.61 22.16
C GLU A 396 -11.71 15.10 22.22
N TYR A 397 -12.00 14.36 21.15
CA TYR A 397 -11.72 12.93 21.08
C TYR A 397 -10.23 12.59 21.10
N LEU A 398 -9.40 13.39 20.43
CA LEU A 398 -7.96 13.19 20.40
C LEU A 398 -7.29 13.50 21.75
N GLN A 399 -7.81 14.46 22.52
CA GLN A 399 -7.34 14.72 23.88
C GLN A 399 -7.70 13.56 24.82
N GLN A 400 -8.89 12.98 24.68
CA GLN A 400 -9.27 11.77 25.43
C GLN A 400 -8.36 10.59 25.03
N GLN A 401 -8.08 10.41 23.74
CA GLN A 401 -7.12 9.42 23.26
C GLN A 401 -5.74 9.63 23.91
N LEU A 402 -5.25 10.87 23.90
CA LEU A 402 -3.96 11.24 24.48
C LEU A 402 -3.90 10.91 25.98
N ALA A 403 -4.95 11.25 26.72
CA ALA A 403 -5.06 10.96 28.16
C ALA A 403 -4.94 9.44 28.42
N ILE A 404 -5.70 8.63 27.66
CA ILE A 404 -5.69 7.17 27.80
C ILE A 404 -4.33 6.59 27.42
N THR A 405 -3.78 6.98 26.27
CA THR A 405 -2.50 6.42 25.79
C THR A 405 -1.33 6.79 26.72
N SER A 406 -1.37 7.99 27.32
CA SER A 406 -0.41 8.40 28.34
C SER A 406 -0.58 7.61 29.64
N GLU A 407 -1.82 7.37 30.09
CA GLU A 407 -2.16 6.56 31.28
C GLU A 407 -1.58 5.14 31.15
N ILE A 408 -1.83 4.48 30.02
CA ILE A 408 -1.37 3.11 29.77
C ILE A 408 0.07 3.05 29.23
N LYS A 409 0.72 4.18 29.08
CA LYS A 409 2.09 4.33 28.53
C LYS A 409 2.23 3.76 27.10
N ASP A 410 1.16 3.81 26.31
CA ASP A 410 1.21 3.47 24.89
C ASP A 410 1.88 4.60 24.11
N ARG A 411 3.21 4.59 24.03
CA ARG A 411 4.00 5.63 23.37
C ARG A 411 3.68 5.77 21.89
N LEU A 412 3.28 4.67 21.22
CA LEU A 412 2.89 4.72 19.81
C LEU A 412 1.54 5.43 19.63
N GLY A 413 0.55 5.06 20.45
CA GLY A 413 -0.76 5.71 20.46
C GLY A 413 -0.68 7.19 20.89
N GLU A 414 0.16 7.50 21.88
CA GLU A 414 0.43 8.87 22.34
C GLU A 414 1.02 9.72 21.20
N GLY A 415 2.04 9.23 20.50
CA GLY A 415 2.62 9.91 19.34
C GLY A 415 1.62 10.14 18.21
N ALA A 416 0.71 9.18 17.97
CA ALA A 416 -0.35 9.31 16.97
C ALA A 416 -1.40 10.38 17.38
N ALA A 417 -1.85 10.37 18.66
CA ALA A 417 -2.78 11.35 19.19
C ALA A 417 -2.23 12.78 19.08
N LEU A 418 -0.97 12.99 19.49
CA LEU A 418 -0.27 14.28 19.35
C LEU A 418 -0.13 14.72 17.90
N GLY A 419 0.21 13.80 16.98
CA GLY A 419 0.29 14.12 15.55
C GLY A 419 -1.03 14.56 14.96
N ASN A 420 -2.14 13.89 15.33
CA ASN A 420 -3.48 14.24 14.89
C ASN A 420 -3.98 15.56 15.54
N LEU A 421 -3.66 15.83 16.81
CA LEU A 421 -3.91 17.12 17.46
C LEU A 421 -3.17 18.24 16.72
N GLY A 422 -1.91 18.02 16.33
CA GLY A 422 -1.16 18.98 15.52
C GLY A 422 -1.89 19.33 14.22
N VAL A 423 -2.44 18.33 13.52
CA VAL A 423 -3.23 18.52 12.30
C VAL A 423 -4.56 19.23 12.59
N ALA A 424 -5.23 18.89 13.69
CA ALA A 424 -6.49 19.52 14.07
C ALA A 424 -6.32 21.02 14.34
N TYR A 425 -5.30 21.40 15.10
CA TYR A 425 -4.98 22.80 15.36
C TYR A 425 -4.52 23.56 14.12
N LEU A 426 -3.83 22.88 13.21
CA LEU A 426 -3.45 23.47 11.92
C LEU A 426 -4.68 23.81 11.08
N TYR A 427 -5.70 22.95 11.06
CA TYR A 427 -6.98 23.22 10.39
C TYR A 427 -7.77 24.35 11.04
N LEU A 428 -7.63 24.55 12.37
CA LEU A 428 -8.21 25.69 13.08
C LEU A 428 -7.42 26.99 12.87
N GLY A 429 -6.23 26.96 12.26
CA GLY A 429 -5.36 28.11 12.10
C GLY A 429 -4.54 28.47 13.36
N ASP A 430 -4.59 27.65 14.42
CA ASP A 430 -3.74 27.79 15.60
C ASP A 430 -2.38 27.12 15.33
N TYR A 431 -1.57 27.81 14.54
CA TYR A 431 -0.28 27.28 14.10
C TYR A 431 0.71 27.08 15.26
N THR A 432 0.57 27.85 16.34
CA THR A 432 1.41 27.70 17.54
C THR A 432 1.20 26.35 18.19
N LYS A 433 -0.05 25.98 18.46
CA LYS A 433 -0.36 24.65 19.02
C LYS A 433 -0.08 23.53 18.01
N ALA A 434 -0.33 23.77 16.72
CA ALA A 434 0.00 22.79 15.67
C ALA A 434 1.49 22.42 15.69
N ILE A 435 2.38 23.42 15.85
CA ILE A 435 3.83 23.23 15.97
C ILE A 435 4.15 22.48 17.27
N GLU A 436 3.59 22.93 18.40
CA GLU A 436 3.85 22.32 19.71
C GLU A 436 3.51 20.82 19.74
N TYR A 437 2.29 20.45 19.35
CA TYR A 437 1.86 19.05 19.32
C TYR A 437 2.65 18.20 18.33
N SER A 438 2.99 18.76 17.16
CA SER A 438 3.80 18.05 16.18
C SER A 438 5.24 17.84 16.64
N GLN A 439 5.82 18.78 17.42
CA GLN A 439 7.13 18.63 18.06
C GLN A 439 7.13 17.52 19.10
N GLN A 440 6.09 17.45 19.93
CA GLN A 440 5.92 16.36 20.90
C GLN A 440 5.78 15.01 20.20
N SER A 441 4.97 14.91 19.14
CA SER A 441 4.86 13.73 18.31
C SER A 441 6.21 13.29 17.72
N LEU A 442 7.00 14.24 17.21
CA LEU A 442 8.35 14.00 16.69
C LEU A 442 9.30 13.46 17.77
N ALA A 443 9.27 14.05 18.96
CA ALA A 443 10.11 13.61 20.09
C ALA A 443 9.79 12.17 20.48
N ILE A 444 8.50 11.81 20.53
CA ILE A 444 8.07 10.44 20.80
C ILE A 444 8.52 9.51 19.68
N ALA A 445 8.26 9.83 18.41
CA ALA A 445 8.63 8.99 17.28
C ALA A 445 10.13 8.66 17.27
N ARG A 446 10.98 9.65 17.58
CA ARG A 446 12.42 9.47 17.73
C ARG A 446 12.79 8.59 18.93
N SER A 447 12.16 8.80 20.08
CA SER A 447 12.43 8.03 21.30
C SER A 447 12.17 6.53 21.12
N ILE A 448 11.12 6.18 20.36
CA ILE A 448 10.74 4.78 20.07
C ILE A 448 11.28 4.28 18.72
N LYS A 449 12.12 5.05 18.04
CA LYS A 449 12.72 4.76 16.73
C LYS A 449 11.67 4.46 15.63
N ASN A 450 10.49 5.07 15.73
CA ASN A 450 9.45 4.95 14.72
C ASN A 450 9.74 5.88 13.53
N ARG A 451 10.44 5.40 12.51
CA ARG A 451 10.85 6.18 11.34
C ARG A 451 9.65 6.72 10.54
N LEU A 452 8.57 5.93 10.43
CA LEU A 452 7.35 6.37 9.76
C LEU A 452 6.71 7.55 10.51
N GLY A 453 6.59 7.44 11.83
CA GLY A 453 6.09 8.52 12.69
C GLY A 453 6.99 9.77 12.65
N GLU A 454 8.31 9.58 12.61
CA GLU A 454 9.27 10.67 12.48
C GLU A 454 9.07 11.45 11.18
N GLY A 455 9.01 10.76 10.03
CA GLY A 455 8.78 11.40 8.73
C GLY A 455 7.45 12.15 8.66
N THR A 456 6.39 11.57 9.24
CA THR A 456 5.05 12.19 9.32
C THR A 456 5.06 13.44 10.19
N ALA A 457 5.66 13.39 11.37
CA ALA A 457 5.73 14.53 12.28
C ALA A 457 6.56 15.68 11.67
N LEU A 458 7.68 15.37 10.99
CA LEU A 458 8.49 16.34 10.27
C LEU A 458 7.72 17.00 9.13
N ASN A 459 6.90 16.26 8.39
CA ASN A 459 6.03 16.83 7.37
C ASN A 459 4.98 17.77 7.98
N ASN A 460 4.33 17.36 9.07
CA ASN A 460 3.32 18.19 9.75
C ASN A 460 3.94 19.47 10.30
N LEU A 461 5.12 19.39 10.88
CA LEU A 461 5.89 20.56 11.33
C LEU A 461 6.24 21.50 10.18
N GLY A 462 6.75 20.96 9.07
CA GLY A 462 7.06 21.74 7.90
C GLY A 462 5.86 22.51 7.36
N TRP A 463 4.69 21.83 7.32
CA TRP A 463 3.46 22.46 6.88
C TRP A 463 2.96 23.51 7.88
N ALA A 464 3.02 23.23 9.18
CA ALA A 464 2.64 24.19 10.21
C ALA A 464 3.53 25.45 10.20
N PHE A 465 4.86 25.29 10.05
CA PHE A 465 5.78 26.42 9.92
C PHE A 465 5.53 27.24 8.64
N LEU A 466 5.24 26.59 7.50
CA LEU A 466 4.91 27.29 6.26
C LEU A 466 3.64 28.15 6.46
N LYS A 467 2.59 27.60 7.05
CA LYS A 467 1.34 28.33 7.32
C LYS A 467 1.50 29.42 8.37
N ALA A 468 2.43 29.27 9.30
CA ALA A 468 2.82 30.29 10.27
C ALA A 468 3.71 31.41 9.68
N GLY A 469 4.02 31.37 8.36
CA GLY A 469 4.86 32.38 7.70
C GLY A 469 6.36 32.23 7.98
N ASN A 470 6.83 31.05 8.42
CA ASN A 470 8.23 30.76 8.68
C ASN A 470 8.79 29.73 7.68
N PRO A 471 9.07 30.11 6.42
CA PRO A 471 9.52 29.16 5.39
C PRO A 471 10.91 28.57 5.69
N THR A 472 11.75 29.24 6.49
CA THR A 472 13.10 28.75 6.84
C THR A 472 13.04 27.51 7.74
N GLU A 473 12.24 27.55 8.82
CA GLU A 473 12.05 26.37 9.67
C GLU A 473 11.22 25.30 8.95
N ALA A 474 10.26 25.69 8.11
CA ALA A 474 9.52 24.74 7.28
C ALA A 474 10.45 23.93 6.38
N GLU A 475 11.38 24.59 5.70
CA GLU A 475 12.40 23.95 4.86
C GLU A 475 13.22 22.94 5.64
N LYS A 476 13.76 23.34 6.80
CA LYS A 476 14.59 22.48 7.64
C LYS A 476 13.84 21.20 8.06
N MET A 477 12.58 21.31 8.46
CA MET A 477 11.76 20.15 8.84
C MET A 477 11.51 19.24 7.65
N LEU A 478 11.15 19.81 6.50
CA LEU A 478 10.81 19.03 5.30
C LEU A 478 12.03 18.33 4.70
N VAL A 479 13.20 19.00 4.68
CA VAL A 479 14.46 18.36 4.23
C VAL A 479 14.81 17.17 5.12
N ASN A 480 14.71 17.32 6.44
CA ASN A 480 14.91 16.21 7.37
C ASN A 480 13.87 15.09 7.13
N GLY A 481 12.62 15.44 6.87
CA GLY A 481 11.57 14.47 6.51
C GLY A 481 11.91 13.69 5.25
N ILE A 482 12.39 14.36 4.20
CA ILE A 482 12.84 13.71 2.95
C ILE A 482 13.99 12.74 3.24
N GLN A 483 14.97 13.10 4.05
CA GLN A 483 16.07 12.20 4.42
C GLN A 483 15.57 10.94 5.14
N VAL A 484 14.60 11.09 6.04
CA VAL A 484 13.96 9.94 6.71
C VAL A 484 13.31 9.02 5.67
N TRP A 485 12.51 9.58 4.76
CA TRP A 485 11.83 8.82 3.73
C TRP A 485 12.79 8.12 2.76
N GLU A 486 13.82 8.80 2.30
CA GLU A 486 14.81 8.22 1.41
C GLU A 486 15.59 7.09 2.08
N SER A 487 15.93 7.24 3.38
CA SER A 487 16.56 6.15 4.13
C SER A 487 15.66 4.92 4.26
N MET A 488 14.35 5.10 4.43
CA MET A 488 13.39 4.00 4.45
C MET A 488 13.28 3.32 3.09
N ARG A 489 13.27 4.10 1.99
CA ARG A 489 13.23 3.56 0.63
C ARG A 489 14.47 2.71 0.31
N GLN A 490 15.65 3.13 0.75
CA GLN A 490 16.89 2.37 0.56
C GLN A 490 16.86 0.99 1.21
N MET A 491 16.13 0.84 2.34
CA MET A 491 15.97 -0.45 3.02
C MET A 491 15.09 -1.45 2.26
N LEU A 492 14.38 -1.03 1.19
CA LEU A 492 13.42 -1.88 0.48
C LEU A 492 14.06 -2.74 -0.63
N GLY A 493 15.36 -2.62 -0.84
CA GLY A 493 16.06 -3.38 -1.90
C GLY A 493 15.56 -3.05 -3.31
N SER A 494 15.51 -4.06 -4.19
CA SER A 494 15.15 -3.92 -5.61
C SER A 494 13.64 -4.02 -5.91
N ASN A 495 12.77 -4.21 -4.92
CA ASN A 495 11.33 -4.37 -5.16
C ASN A 495 10.66 -3.04 -5.53
N ASP A 496 10.33 -2.87 -6.81
CA ASP A 496 9.75 -1.65 -7.38
C ASP A 496 8.37 -1.30 -6.79
N ALA A 497 7.48 -2.28 -6.64
CA ALA A 497 6.14 -2.08 -6.11
C ALA A 497 6.17 -1.51 -4.68
N ASN A 498 7.11 -1.98 -3.86
CA ASN A 498 7.30 -1.52 -2.49
C ASN A 498 7.84 -0.08 -2.45
N LYS A 499 8.78 0.27 -3.33
CA LYS A 499 9.31 1.62 -3.47
C LYS A 499 8.22 2.62 -3.87
N VAL A 500 7.36 2.24 -4.81
CA VAL A 500 6.21 3.05 -5.25
C VAL A 500 5.23 3.32 -4.11
N SER A 501 4.88 2.30 -3.34
CA SER A 501 3.90 2.45 -2.25
C SER A 501 4.37 3.38 -1.13
N ILE A 502 5.62 3.29 -0.72
CA ILE A 502 6.20 4.23 0.25
C ILE A 502 6.23 5.65 -0.31
N PHE A 503 6.53 5.79 -1.60
CA PHE A 503 6.63 7.08 -2.26
C PHE A 503 5.30 7.86 -2.23
N GLU A 504 4.16 7.23 -2.35
CA GLU A 504 2.86 7.92 -2.24
C GLU A 504 2.69 8.67 -0.92
N GLY A 505 3.13 8.07 0.21
CA GLY A 505 3.13 8.72 1.52
C GLY A 505 4.08 9.92 1.61
N GLN A 506 5.16 9.90 0.84
CA GLN A 506 6.22 10.92 0.82
C GLN A 506 5.89 12.10 -0.09
N ALA A 507 5.10 11.90 -1.13
CA ALA A 507 4.82 12.90 -2.17
C ALA A 507 4.33 14.25 -1.61
N LYS A 508 3.62 14.23 -0.47
CA LYS A 508 3.19 15.44 0.22
C LYS A 508 4.38 16.26 0.71
N THR A 509 5.41 15.62 1.28
CA THR A 509 6.60 16.31 1.81
C THR A 509 7.34 17.07 0.70
N TYR A 510 7.50 16.42 -0.47
CA TYR A 510 8.12 17.09 -1.63
C TYR A 510 7.26 18.26 -2.13
N ARG A 511 5.93 18.11 -2.22
CA ARG A 511 5.04 19.20 -2.65
C ARG A 511 5.05 20.38 -1.68
N THR A 512 5.03 20.13 -0.37
CA THR A 512 5.12 21.20 0.63
C THR A 512 6.47 21.90 0.55
N LEU A 513 7.57 21.19 0.30
CA LEU A 513 8.89 21.81 0.12
C LEU A 513 8.97 22.65 -1.17
N GLN A 514 8.29 22.27 -2.26
CA GLN A 514 8.17 23.11 -3.44
C GLN A 514 7.48 24.44 -3.11
N GLN A 515 6.36 24.40 -2.34
CA GLN A 515 5.68 25.63 -1.89
C GLN A 515 6.61 26.50 -1.03
N VAL A 516 7.38 25.89 -0.13
CA VAL A 516 8.36 26.61 0.69
C VAL A 516 9.39 27.31 -0.20
N ARG A 517 9.96 26.64 -1.19
CA ARG A 517 10.95 27.22 -2.11
C ARG A 517 10.37 28.36 -2.95
N VAL A 518 9.14 28.22 -3.42
CA VAL A 518 8.45 29.31 -4.15
C VAL A 518 8.19 30.50 -3.22
N ALA A 519 7.73 30.26 -1.97
CA ALA A 519 7.53 31.31 -0.96
C ALA A 519 8.83 32.03 -0.59
N GLN A 520 9.99 31.40 -0.74
CA GLN A 520 11.33 31.99 -0.58
C GLN A 520 11.84 32.72 -1.85
N ASN A 521 10.99 32.92 -2.87
CA ASN A 521 11.36 33.46 -4.18
C ASN A 521 12.44 32.65 -4.92
N ASN A 522 12.49 31.36 -4.71
CA ASN A 522 13.43 30.44 -5.38
C ASN A 522 12.71 29.30 -6.14
N PRO A 523 11.95 29.64 -7.20
CA PRO A 523 11.18 28.62 -7.94
C PRO A 523 12.06 27.65 -8.72
N ILE A 524 13.33 27.98 -9.00
CA ILE A 524 14.25 27.06 -9.67
C ILE A 524 14.66 25.93 -8.72
N ALA A 525 14.93 26.24 -7.45
CA ALA A 525 15.16 25.20 -6.45
C ALA A 525 13.89 24.34 -6.19
N ALA A 526 12.69 24.91 -6.38
CA ALA A 526 11.45 24.14 -6.34
C ALA A 526 11.34 23.11 -7.49
N LEU A 527 11.92 23.40 -8.67
CA LEU A 527 12.00 22.45 -9.78
C LEU A 527 12.86 21.22 -9.40
N GLU A 528 14.02 21.42 -8.76
CA GLU A 528 14.84 20.29 -8.26
C GLU A 528 14.05 19.39 -7.29
N ILE A 529 13.28 20.00 -6.39
CA ILE A 529 12.44 19.26 -5.45
C ILE A 529 11.30 18.55 -6.18
N ALA A 530 10.71 19.17 -7.20
CA ALA A 530 9.67 18.54 -8.02
C ALA A 530 10.23 17.31 -8.76
N GLU A 531 11.43 17.40 -9.30
CA GLU A 531 12.09 16.29 -9.99
C GLU A 531 12.56 15.21 -9.00
N ARG A 532 13.13 15.61 -7.85
CA ARG A 532 13.53 14.67 -6.78
C ARG A 532 12.37 13.87 -6.24
N GLY A 533 11.18 14.45 -6.22
CA GLY A 533 9.94 13.78 -5.80
C GLY A 533 9.14 13.18 -6.96
N ARG A 534 9.76 12.77 -8.08
CA ARG A 534 9.04 12.26 -9.24
C ARG A 534 9.70 11.01 -9.80
N ALA A 535 8.88 10.00 -10.10
CA ALA A 535 9.30 8.76 -10.75
C ALA A 535 10.52 8.06 -10.10
N ARG A 536 10.70 8.20 -8.77
CA ARG A 536 11.93 7.74 -8.10
C ARG A 536 12.13 6.24 -8.12
N ALA A 537 11.08 5.46 -7.92
CA ALA A 537 11.17 4.02 -8.02
C ALA A 537 11.52 3.60 -9.46
N PHE A 538 10.96 4.30 -10.45
CA PHE A 538 11.24 4.06 -11.85
C PHE A 538 12.68 4.44 -12.24
N VAL A 539 13.19 5.58 -11.73
CA VAL A 539 14.59 6.02 -11.93
C VAL A 539 15.57 5.00 -11.32
N ASP A 540 15.33 4.57 -10.08
CA ASP A 540 16.19 3.58 -9.40
C ASP A 540 16.28 2.28 -10.22
N LEU A 541 15.15 1.80 -10.73
CA LEU A 541 15.05 0.61 -11.57
C LEU A 541 15.81 0.75 -12.89
N LEU A 542 15.60 1.86 -13.63
CA LEU A 542 16.28 2.08 -14.91
C LEU A 542 17.78 2.23 -14.71
N SER A 543 18.20 2.91 -13.63
CA SER A 543 19.62 3.10 -13.31
C SER A 543 20.31 1.77 -12.98
N GLU A 544 19.64 0.90 -12.22
CA GLU A 544 20.12 -0.46 -11.93
C GLU A 544 20.30 -1.28 -13.21
N ARG A 545 19.33 -1.24 -14.12
CA ARG A 545 19.40 -1.95 -15.40
C ARG A 545 20.45 -1.40 -16.36
N LEU A 546 20.75 -0.12 -16.29
CA LEU A 546 21.79 0.53 -17.09
C LEU A 546 23.20 0.30 -16.53
N SER A 547 23.34 -0.02 -15.25
CA SER A 547 24.61 -0.28 -14.52
C SER A 547 25.06 -1.74 -14.68
N THR A 548 25.18 -2.26 -15.87
CA THR A 548 25.62 -3.66 -16.12
C THR A 548 27.07 -3.85 -15.71
N GLY A 549 27.32 -4.51 -14.57
CA GLY A 549 28.63 -5.05 -14.21
C GLY A 549 29.24 -4.63 -12.87
N ASP A 550 28.73 -3.62 -12.21
CA ASP A 550 29.23 -3.21 -10.88
C ASP A 550 28.48 -3.91 -9.73
N ALA A 551 29.23 -4.41 -8.77
CA ALA A 551 28.73 -5.18 -7.63
C ALA A 551 27.89 -4.37 -6.63
N ASN A 552 27.74 -3.05 -6.82
CA ASN A 552 26.88 -2.19 -6.03
C ASN A 552 25.90 -1.43 -6.93
N PRO A 553 24.57 -1.56 -6.73
CA PRO A 553 23.61 -0.77 -7.48
C PRO A 553 23.84 0.74 -7.19
N VAL A 554 24.16 1.49 -8.24
CA VAL A 554 24.28 2.95 -8.14
C VAL A 554 22.87 3.52 -8.01
N ILE A 555 22.53 3.97 -6.81
CA ILE A 555 21.30 4.74 -6.62
C ILE A 555 21.49 6.08 -7.31
N ALA A 556 20.74 6.31 -8.40
CA ALA A 556 20.84 7.55 -9.13
C ALA A 556 20.35 8.74 -8.25
N SER A 557 21.22 9.72 -8.02
CA SER A 557 20.80 10.98 -7.40
C SER A 557 19.79 11.69 -8.29
N ALA A 558 18.88 12.46 -7.67
CA ALA A 558 18.03 13.36 -8.45
C ALA A 558 18.88 14.45 -9.11
N PRO A 559 18.56 14.86 -10.34
CA PRO A 559 19.34 15.86 -11.06
C PRO A 559 19.22 17.24 -10.38
N ASN A 560 20.35 17.92 -10.26
CA ASN A 560 20.40 19.32 -9.86
C ASN A 560 20.05 20.25 -11.05
N GLN A 561 20.00 21.55 -10.81
CA GLN A 561 19.63 22.54 -11.82
C GLN A 561 20.51 22.47 -13.08
N ASP A 562 21.82 22.26 -12.91
CA ASP A 562 22.75 22.25 -14.03
C ASP A 562 22.59 20.98 -14.86
N GLU A 563 22.36 19.84 -14.21
CA GLU A 563 22.04 18.58 -14.87
C GLU A 563 20.69 18.68 -15.61
N ILE A 564 19.66 19.31 -15.03
CA ILE A 564 18.39 19.56 -15.71
C ILE A 564 18.60 20.40 -16.98
N ARG A 565 19.42 21.47 -16.90
CA ARG A 565 19.77 22.29 -18.07
C ARG A 565 20.52 21.50 -19.12
N GLN A 566 21.45 20.64 -18.70
CA GLN A 566 22.20 19.77 -19.62
C GLN A 566 21.29 18.76 -20.33
N ILE A 567 20.31 18.18 -19.62
CA ILE A 567 19.35 17.27 -20.21
C ILE A 567 18.53 17.98 -21.30
N ALA A 568 18.00 19.17 -21.02
CA ALA A 568 17.26 19.96 -22.01
C ALA A 568 18.09 20.28 -23.27
N LYS A 569 19.37 20.68 -23.09
CA LYS A 569 20.31 20.87 -24.19
C LYS A 569 20.58 19.61 -24.98
N ALA A 570 20.81 18.48 -24.29
CA ALA A 570 21.09 17.19 -24.91
C ALA A 570 19.90 16.64 -25.71
N GLN A 571 18.67 16.91 -25.25
CA GLN A 571 17.43 16.57 -25.95
C GLN A 571 17.12 17.55 -27.11
N ASN A 572 17.79 18.71 -27.17
CA ASN A 572 17.48 19.82 -28.08
C ASN A 572 15.97 20.13 -28.10
N ALA A 573 15.35 20.18 -26.93
CA ALA A 573 13.92 20.28 -26.77
C ALA A 573 13.54 21.29 -25.69
N THR A 574 12.37 21.90 -25.81
CA THR A 574 11.74 22.65 -24.73
C THR A 574 11.02 21.68 -23.79
N LEU A 575 11.48 21.60 -22.53
CA LEU A 575 10.83 20.76 -21.52
C LEU A 575 9.81 21.60 -20.74
N VAL A 576 8.61 21.06 -20.52
CA VAL A 576 7.54 21.71 -19.76
C VAL A 576 7.13 20.79 -18.62
N GLN A 577 7.54 21.15 -17.40
CA GLN A 577 7.22 20.36 -16.21
C GLN A 577 6.11 21.00 -15.41
N TYR A 578 5.13 20.19 -15.03
CA TYR A 578 3.98 20.60 -14.22
C TYR A 578 4.05 20.02 -12.82
N SER A 579 3.60 20.80 -11.82
CA SER A 579 3.35 20.29 -10.48
C SER A 579 2.05 20.86 -9.93
N ILE A 580 1.10 19.96 -9.58
CA ILE A 580 -0.18 20.35 -9.01
C ILE A 580 -0.01 20.51 -7.50
N ILE A 581 -0.32 21.69 -7.01
CA ILE A 581 -0.26 22.05 -5.61
C ILE A 581 -1.67 21.95 -5.02
N TYR A 582 -1.77 21.25 -3.88
CA TYR A 582 -3.01 21.09 -3.14
C TYR A 582 -2.92 21.83 -1.82
N ASP A 583 -4.04 22.42 -1.44
CA ASP A 583 -4.22 23.02 -0.11
C ASP A 583 -5.56 22.54 0.48
N TYR A 584 -5.78 22.81 1.75
CA TYR A 584 -7.00 22.40 2.45
C TYR A 584 -7.90 23.60 2.69
N PHE A 585 -9.16 23.45 2.31
CA PHE A 585 -10.17 24.50 2.40
C PHE A 585 -11.41 23.98 3.13
N GLN A 586 -12.06 24.84 3.88
CA GLN A 586 -13.33 24.54 4.48
C GLN A 586 -14.45 24.79 3.45
N ILE A 587 -15.10 23.74 2.97
CA ILE A 587 -16.13 23.79 1.92
C ILE A 587 -17.36 23.09 2.48
N GLU A 588 -18.49 23.82 2.57
CA GLU A 588 -19.76 23.30 3.14
C GLU A 588 -19.59 22.64 4.51
N GLY A 589 -18.74 23.20 5.36
CA GLY A 589 -18.46 22.67 6.70
C GLY A 589 -17.56 21.42 6.73
N LYS A 590 -17.01 20.99 5.61
CA LYS A 590 -16.06 19.88 5.52
C LYS A 590 -14.66 20.38 5.13
N GLN A 591 -13.65 19.72 5.67
CA GLN A 591 -12.26 20.00 5.31
C GLN A 591 -11.90 19.21 4.06
N GLU A 592 -11.72 19.89 2.94
CA GLU A 592 -11.40 19.26 1.66
C GLU A 592 -10.05 19.73 1.11
N GLY A 593 -9.24 18.77 0.68
CA GLY A 593 -8.03 19.04 -0.11
C GLY A 593 -8.41 19.35 -1.55
N ARG A 594 -8.11 20.56 -2.01
CA ARG A 594 -8.38 21.02 -3.37
C ARG A 594 -7.12 21.49 -4.06
N GLU A 595 -7.12 21.43 -5.37
CA GLU A 595 -6.08 22.01 -6.21
C GLU A 595 -6.04 23.53 -5.98
N SER A 596 -4.90 24.05 -5.51
CA SER A 596 -4.76 25.49 -5.19
C SER A 596 -3.96 26.24 -6.23
N ALA A 597 -2.91 25.61 -6.78
CA ALA A 597 -2.07 26.19 -7.81
C ALA A 597 -1.49 25.12 -8.74
N LEU A 598 -1.12 25.55 -9.94
CA LEU A 598 -0.32 24.77 -10.86
C LEU A 598 1.03 25.49 -11.07
N TYR A 599 2.11 24.81 -10.72
CA TYR A 599 3.45 25.28 -11.01
C TYR A 599 3.90 24.72 -12.35
N ILE A 600 4.45 25.60 -13.20
CA ILE A 600 4.90 25.28 -14.54
C ILE A 600 6.32 25.77 -14.70
N TRP A 601 7.26 24.88 -15.00
CA TRP A 601 8.62 25.25 -15.39
C TRP A 601 8.82 24.96 -16.85
N VAL A 602 9.32 25.96 -17.60
CA VAL A 602 9.73 25.81 -18.99
C VAL A 602 11.24 25.88 -19.05
N ILE A 603 11.88 24.81 -19.49
CA ILE A 603 13.32 24.68 -19.64
C ILE A 603 13.62 24.67 -21.13
N GLN A 604 14.28 25.73 -21.59
CA GLN A 604 14.64 25.91 -23.00
C GLN A 604 15.81 25.01 -23.41
N PRO A 605 15.98 24.69 -24.72
CA PRO A 605 17.18 24.02 -25.23
C PRO A 605 18.47 24.79 -24.92
N THR A 606 18.40 26.10 -24.68
CA THR A 606 19.52 26.94 -24.23
C THR A 606 19.94 26.66 -22.79
N GLY A 607 19.07 26.02 -21.99
CA GLY A 607 19.21 25.81 -20.57
C GLY A 607 18.59 26.95 -19.72
N GLU A 608 17.90 27.92 -20.32
CA GLU A 608 17.14 28.92 -19.58
C GLU A 608 15.91 28.27 -18.94
N ILE A 609 15.65 28.59 -17.65
CA ILE A 609 14.50 28.06 -16.89
C ILE A 609 13.60 29.24 -16.54
N THR A 610 12.34 29.16 -16.95
CA THR A 610 11.29 30.12 -16.62
C THR A 610 10.21 29.44 -15.79
N PHE A 611 9.71 30.10 -14.75
CA PHE A 611 8.64 29.64 -13.87
C PHE A 611 7.35 30.43 -14.12
N ARG A 612 6.22 29.74 -14.05
CA ARG A 612 4.86 30.29 -14.01
C ARG A 612 4.04 29.61 -12.94
N GLU A 613 3.17 30.37 -12.31
CA GLU A 613 2.18 29.88 -11.36
C GLU A 613 0.79 30.25 -11.88
N VAL A 614 -0.12 29.25 -11.87
CA VAL A 614 -1.53 29.41 -12.24
C VAL A 614 -2.39 29.15 -11.02
N ASP A 615 -3.26 30.08 -10.65
CA ASP A 615 -4.24 29.89 -9.58
C ASP A 615 -5.37 28.95 -10.06
N LEU A 616 -5.54 27.83 -9.39
CA LEU A 616 -6.56 26.83 -9.69
C LEU A 616 -7.83 26.99 -8.85
N LYS A 617 -7.83 27.90 -7.85
CA LYS A 617 -9.00 28.08 -6.95
C LYS A 617 -10.27 28.48 -7.72
N PRO A 618 -10.23 29.38 -8.74
CA PRO A 618 -11.43 29.72 -9.49
C PRO A 618 -12.09 28.51 -10.14
N LEU A 619 -11.33 27.48 -10.51
CA LEU A 619 -11.84 26.28 -11.18
C LEU A 619 -12.89 25.56 -10.34
N TRP A 620 -12.69 25.41 -9.02
CA TRP A 620 -13.66 24.76 -8.15
C TRP A 620 -14.55 25.73 -7.38
N GLN A 621 -14.14 26.98 -7.19
CA GLN A 621 -14.94 28.00 -6.52
C GLN A 621 -16.03 28.57 -7.43
N GLN A 622 -15.75 28.75 -8.73
CA GLN A 622 -16.65 29.39 -9.68
C GLN A 622 -17.26 28.38 -10.66
N ASP A 623 -16.42 27.48 -11.20
CA ASP A 623 -16.83 26.53 -12.25
C ASP A 623 -17.31 25.18 -11.68
N ASN A 624 -17.22 24.96 -10.35
CA ASN A 624 -17.49 23.68 -9.68
C ASN A 624 -16.79 22.49 -10.38
N ALA A 625 -15.57 22.70 -10.85
CA ALA A 625 -14.78 21.77 -11.62
C ALA A 625 -13.41 21.52 -10.95
N SER A 626 -12.67 20.53 -11.42
CA SER A 626 -11.28 20.26 -11.08
C SER A 626 -10.52 19.90 -12.35
N LEU A 627 -9.19 19.91 -12.31
CA LEU A 627 -8.39 19.41 -13.46
C LEU A 627 -8.79 17.98 -13.82
N VAL A 628 -8.98 17.14 -12.82
CA VAL A 628 -9.44 15.75 -13.01
C VAL A 628 -10.79 15.71 -13.71
N SER A 629 -11.77 16.52 -13.26
CA SER A 629 -13.10 16.53 -13.84
C SER A 629 -13.11 17.04 -15.29
N LEU A 630 -12.29 18.04 -15.63
CA LEU A 630 -12.17 18.53 -17.00
C LEU A 630 -11.64 17.44 -17.94
N ILE A 631 -10.67 16.64 -17.48
CA ILE A 631 -10.07 15.55 -18.26
C ILE A 631 -11.08 14.41 -18.44
N ILE A 632 -11.71 13.94 -17.34
CA ILE A 632 -12.72 12.88 -17.38
C ILE A 632 -13.91 13.29 -18.24
N ASN A 633 -14.45 14.50 -18.05
CA ASN A 633 -15.58 14.99 -18.83
C ASN A 633 -15.27 15.06 -20.33
N TYR A 634 -14.00 15.37 -20.70
CA TYR A 634 -13.57 15.28 -22.09
C TYR A 634 -13.59 13.83 -22.57
N GLN A 635 -12.99 12.91 -21.85
CA GLN A 635 -12.94 11.49 -22.20
C GLN A 635 -14.35 10.86 -22.29
N GLU A 636 -15.25 11.18 -21.35
CA GLU A 636 -16.64 10.73 -21.37
C GLU A 636 -17.50 11.39 -22.46
N SER A 637 -17.15 12.61 -22.89
CA SER A 637 -17.82 13.27 -24.00
C SER A 637 -17.50 12.63 -25.36
N ILE A 638 -16.51 11.74 -25.41
CA ILE A 638 -16.15 10.93 -26.56
C ILE A 638 -17.20 9.79 -26.67
N PRO A 639 -18.19 9.81 -27.61
CA PRO A 639 -19.26 8.85 -27.59
C PRO A 639 -18.78 7.44 -27.96
N VAL A 640 -18.79 6.55 -26.98
CA VAL A 640 -18.86 5.11 -27.22
C VAL A 640 -20.26 4.84 -27.72
N ARG A 641 -20.45 4.16 -28.85
CA ARG A 641 -21.77 3.79 -29.39
C ARG A 641 -22.62 3.10 -28.32
N SER A 642 -23.36 3.85 -27.51
CA SER A 642 -24.47 3.37 -26.70
C SER A 642 -25.74 4.01 -27.16
N ARG A 643 -26.74 3.18 -27.43
CA ARG A 643 -28.09 3.58 -27.76
C ARG A 643 -28.77 4.22 -26.55
N SER A 644 -28.56 5.49 -26.30
CA SER A 644 -29.46 6.26 -25.43
C SER A 644 -29.52 7.70 -25.91
N SER A 645 -30.73 8.09 -26.29
CA SER A 645 -31.11 9.39 -26.82
C SER A 645 -31.36 10.42 -25.73
N ASP A 646 -30.39 10.70 -24.87
CA ASP A 646 -30.52 11.81 -23.93
C ASP A 646 -29.49 12.90 -24.27
N ARG A 647 -29.95 13.86 -25.12
CA ARG A 647 -29.16 14.94 -25.71
C ARG A 647 -29.30 16.25 -24.94
N SER A 648 -29.61 16.26 -23.66
CA SER A 648 -29.73 17.50 -22.92
C SER A 648 -28.63 17.69 -21.91
N THR A 649 -27.74 18.68 -22.15
CA THR A 649 -26.82 19.32 -21.20
C THR A 649 -25.37 18.82 -21.05
N LYS A 650 -24.77 18.11 -22.03
CA LYS A 650 -23.31 17.93 -22.00
C LYS A 650 -22.61 19.10 -22.70
N PRO A 651 -21.59 19.73 -22.09
CA PRO A 651 -20.79 20.77 -22.75
C PRO A 651 -20.17 20.25 -24.04
N GLU A 652 -20.03 21.13 -25.04
CA GLU A 652 -19.34 20.75 -26.28
C GLU A 652 -17.93 20.22 -25.99
N PRO A 653 -17.46 19.15 -26.65
CA PRO A 653 -16.12 18.57 -26.43
C PRO A 653 -14.97 19.59 -26.46
N ASN A 654 -15.09 20.61 -27.30
CA ASN A 654 -14.11 21.67 -27.48
C ASN A 654 -14.02 22.64 -26.28
N HIS A 655 -15.05 22.72 -25.45
CA HIS A 655 -15.01 23.60 -24.27
C HIS A 655 -13.94 23.15 -23.24
N ASN A 656 -13.92 21.86 -22.90
CA ASN A 656 -12.93 21.31 -21.96
C ASN A 656 -11.49 21.41 -22.50
N LEU A 657 -11.30 21.17 -23.79
CA LEU A 657 -9.99 21.30 -24.43
C LEU A 657 -9.46 22.75 -24.38
N ARG A 658 -10.32 23.74 -24.63
CA ARG A 658 -9.97 25.16 -24.52
C ARG A 658 -9.68 25.55 -23.07
N ARG A 659 -10.46 25.04 -22.12
CA ARG A 659 -10.24 25.33 -20.71
C ARG A 659 -8.92 24.72 -20.21
N LEU A 660 -8.58 23.50 -20.63
CA LEU A 660 -7.28 22.90 -20.37
C LEU A 660 -6.13 23.70 -21.04
N ASP A 661 -6.33 24.17 -22.28
CA ASP A 661 -5.33 25.02 -22.95
C ASP A 661 -5.05 26.31 -22.17
N GLN A 662 -6.10 26.99 -21.72
CA GLN A 662 -5.99 28.22 -20.90
C GLN A 662 -5.19 27.99 -19.60
N LEU A 663 -5.30 26.82 -18.99
CA LEU A 663 -4.62 26.52 -17.74
C LEU A 663 -3.19 26.01 -17.94
N LEU A 664 -2.98 25.24 -19.00
CA LEU A 664 -1.73 24.48 -19.19
C LEU A 664 -0.79 25.15 -20.20
N ILE A 665 -1.32 25.82 -21.24
CA ILE A 665 -0.53 26.30 -22.39
C ILE A 665 -0.48 27.82 -22.43
N ASP A 666 -1.61 28.52 -22.31
CA ASP A 666 -1.63 29.98 -22.39
C ASP A 666 -0.58 30.67 -21.49
N PRO A 667 -0.37 30.24 -20.23
CA PRO A 667 0.59 30.89 -19.34
C PRO A 667 2.04 30.83 -19.83
N ILE A 668 2.33 29.89 -20.74
CA ILE A 668 3.67 29.60 -21.27
C ILE A 668 3.75 29.72 -22.80
N ALA A 669 2.66 30.14 -23.47
CA ALA A 669 2.59 30.14 -24.94
C ALA A 669 3.75 30.93 -25.61
N ASN A 670 4.16 32.01 -24.99
CA ASN A 670 5.28 32.85 -25.48
C ASN A 670 6.67 32.23 -25.23
N LEU A 671 6.74 31.16 -24.44
CA LEU A 671 7.97 30.41 -24.13
C LEU A 671 8.13 29.17 -24.98
N LEU A 672 7.09 28.75 -25.69
CA LEU A 672 7.13 27.61 -26.60
C LEU A 672 7.84 27.96 -27.93
N PRO A 673 8.50 27.00 -28.61
CA PRO A 673 9.24 27.25 -29.85
C PRO A 673 8.31 27.70 -30.97
N LYS A 674 8.78 28.61 -31.81
CA LYS A 674 8.05 29.09 -33.02
C LYS A 674 8.16 28.09 -34.18
N ASP A 675 9.24 27.32 -34.24
CA ASP A 675 9.40 26.26 -35.23
C ASP A 675 8.53 25.06 -34.88
N PRO A 676 7.54 24.70 -35.71
CA PRO A 676 6.66 23.57 -35.41
C PRO A 676 7.36 22.20 -35.42
N ASN A 677 8.57 22.11 -35.95
CA ASN A 677 9.38 20.90 -35.93
C ASN A 677 10.23 20.77 -34.66
N ALA A 678 10.40 21.86 -33.90
CA ALA A 678 11.07 21.81 -32.62
C ALA A 678 10.24 21.01 -31.59
N HIS A 679 10.93 20.24 -30.77
CA HIS A 679 10.28 19.36 -29.81
C HIS A 679 9.82 20.12 -28.55
N VAL A 680 8.60 19.85 -28.12
CA VAL A 680 8.07 20.22 -26.81
C VAL A 680 7.78 18.93 -26.05
N ILE A 681 8.49 18.72 -24.93
CA ILE A 681 8.36 17.53 -24.11
C ILE A 681 7.61 17.91 -22.84
N PHE A 682 6.39 17.44 -22.72
CA PHE A 682 5.59 17.63 -21.52
C PHE A 682 5.95 16.60 -20.46
N ILE A 683 6.10 17.05 -19.22
CA ILE A 683 6.38 16.24 -18.03
C ILE A 683 5.22 16.43 -17.06
N PRO A 684 4.12 15.68 -17.28
CA PRO A 684 2.88 15.85 -16.52
C PRO A 684 3.00 15.27 -15.11
N GLN A 685 2.04 15.60 -14.24
CA GLN A 685 1.90 15.02 -12.90
C GLN A 685 0.45 14.56 -12.65
N GLY A 686 0.28 13.42 -12.00
CA GLY A 686 -1.05 12.93 -11.60
C GLY A 686 -1.98 12.78 -12.80
N SER A 687 -3.17 13.36 -12.72
CA SER A 687 -4.17 13.32 -13.79
C SER A 687 -3.72 13.94 -15.11
N LEU A 688 -2.71 14.84 -15.10
CA LEU A 688 -2.21 15.48 -16.31
C LEU A 688 -1.55 14.49 -17.30
N PHE A 689 -1.20 13.28 -16.88
CA PHE A 689 -0.76 12.21 -17.79
C PHE A 689 -1.86 11.79 -18.79
N GLN A 690 -3.12 12.05 -18.47
CA GLN A 690 -4.27 11.73 -19.31
C GLN A 690 -4.70 12.90 -20.21
N VAL A 691 -4.00 14.04 -20.14
CA VAL A 691 -4.30 15.21 -21.00
C VAL A 691 -3.90 14.92 -22.44
N PRO A 692 -4.81 15.07 -23.41
CA PRO A 692 -4.50 14.95 -24.84
C PRO A 692 -3.82 16.24 -25.33
N PHE A 693 -2.56 16.46 -24.96
CA PHE A 693 -1.83 17.66 -25.37
C PHE A 693 -1.94 18.00 -26.85
N PRO A 694 -1.89 17.01 -27.79
CA PRO A 694 -2.09 17.30 -29.22
C PRO A 694 -3.41 18.01 -29.55
N ALA A 695 -4.47 17.72 -28.78
CA ALA A 695 -5.83 18.23 -29.04
C ALA A 695 -6.17 19.50 -28.27
N LEU A 696 -5.29 20.02 -27.42
CA LEU A 696 -5.54 21.29 -26.73
C LEU A 696 -5.75 22.40 -27.77
N GLN A 697 -6.73 23.26 -27.54
CA GLN A 697 -7.22 24.19 -28.53
C GLN A 697 -7.15 25.62 -28.01
N ASP A 698 -6.43 26.48 -28.73
CA ASP A 698 -6.35 27.90 -28.42
C ASP A 698 -7.68 28.63 -28.64
N PRO A 699 -7.84 29.92 -28.25
CA PRO A 699 -9.04 30.67 -28.45
C PRO A 699 -9.45 30.83 -29.95
N ASN A 700 -8.49 30.71 -30.86
CA ASN A 700 -8.73 30.79 -32.31
C ASN A 700 -9.16 29.45 -32.93
N GLY A 701 -9.24 28.41 -32.14
CA GLY A 701 -9.62 27.06 -32.60
C GLY A 701 -8.46 26.25 -33.20
N THR A 702 -7.19 26.71 -33.05
CA THR A 702 -6.01 26.00 -33.54
C THR A 702 -5.55 24.98 -32.50
N TYR A 703 -5.34 23.73 -32.93
CA TYR A 703 -4.84 22.67 -32.06
C TYR A 703 -3.34 22.77 -31.81
N LEU A 704 -2.89 22.40 -30.60
CA LEU A 704 -1.48 22.50 -30.22
C LEU A 704 -0.56 21.70 -31.14
N ILE A 705 -1.00 20.52 -31.64
CA ILE A 705 -0.24 19.70 -32.60
C ILE A 705 0.03 20.42 -33.94
N GLN A 706 -0.78 21.40 -34.32
CA GLN A 706 -0.56 22.19 -35.53
C GLN A 706 0.64 23.13 -35.38
N LYS A 707 0.91 23.54 -34.13
CA LYS A 707 1.97 24.50 -33.78
C LYS A 707 3.30 23.83 -33.34
N HIS A 708 3.24 22.62 -32.75
CA HIS A 708 4.40 22.02 -32.11
C HIS A 708 4.50 20.50 -32.34
N THR A 709 5.72 19.98 -32.31
CA THR A 709 6.00 18.55 -32.24
C THR A 709 6.03 18.12 -30.76
N ILE A 710 5.10 17.24 -30.35
CA ILE A 710 4.77 16.96 -28.96
C ILE A 710 5.22 15.55 -28.54
N LEU A 711 5.84 15.44 -27.36
CA LEU A 711 6.15 14.21 -26.68
C LEU A 711 5.76 14.33 -25.19
N THR A 712 5.78 13.21 -24.50
CA THR A 712 5.63 13.17 -23.04
C THR A 712 6.75 12.36 -22.41
N ALA A 713 7.08 12.68 -21.15
CA ALA A 713 8.02 11.91 -20.36
C ALA A 713 7.55 11.81 -18.90
N PRO A 714 7.85 10.71 -18.19
CA PRO A 714 7.48 10.57 -16.79
C PRO A 714 8.21 11.55 -15.85
N SER A 715 9.48 11.83 -16.14
CA SER A 715 10.33 12.82 -15.46
C SER A 715 11.49 13.23 -16.37
N ILE A 716 12.17 14.32 -16.02
CA ILE A 716 13.38 14.77 -16.75
C ILE A 716 14.48 13.71 -16.65
N GLN A 717 14.63 13.09 -15.48
CA GLN A 717 15.64 12.05 -15.25
C GLN A 717 15.34 10.77 -16.04
N VAL A 718 14.06 10.34 -16.10
CA VAL A 718 13.66 9.18 -16.92
C VAL A 718 13.94 9.46 -18.41
N LEU A 719 13.70 10.69 -18.87
CA LEU A 719 14.01 11.07 -20.26
C LEU A 719 15.51 10.93 -20.55
N ASP A 720 16.39 11.33 -19.65
CA ASP A 720 17.85 11.13 -19.83
C ASP A 720 18.22 9.65 -19.82
N LEU A 721 17.61 8.85 -18.95
CA LEU A 721 17.87 7.40 -18.88
C LEU A 721 17.37 6.67 -20.16
N THR A 722 16.22 7.08 -20.72
CA THR A 722 15.76 6.52 -22.01
C THR A 722 16.71 6.89 -23.16
N ARG A 723 17.30 8.09 -23.14
CA ARG A 723 18.34 8.48 -24.09
C ARG A 723 19.59 7.60 -23.94
N GLN A 724 20.02 7.30 -22.72
CA GLN A 724 21.14 6.39 -22.46
C GLN A 724 20.82 4.95 -22.90
N GLN A 725 19.60 4.47 -22.69
CA GLN A 725 19.14 3.18 -23.21
C GLN A 725 19.26 3.13 -24.73
N ARG A 726 18.76 4.16 -25.41
CA ARG A 726 18.85 4.27 -26.88
C ARG A 726 20.30 4.20 -27.37
N GLN A 727 21.23 4.91 -26.71
CA GLN A 727 22.65 4.91 -27.08
C GLN A 727 23.31 3.55 -26.94
N LYS A 728 22.81 2.70 -26.04
CA LYS A 728 23.29 1.32 -25.84
C LYS A 728 22.68 0.31 -26.81
N LEU A 729 21.58 0.66 -27.48
CA LEU A 729 21.01 -0.22 -28.48
C LEU A 729 21.98 -0.39 -29.66
N PRO A 730 22.12 -1.62 -30.26
CA PRO A 730 22.95 -1.84 -31.41
C PRO A 730 22.58 -0.90 -32.54
N GLN A 731 23.52 -0.07 -33.01
CA GLN A 731 23.34 0.72 -34.21
C GLN A 731 23.32 -0.22 -35.41
N LYS A 732 22.14 -0.60 -35.85
CA LYS A 732 21.93 -1.42 -37.02
C LYS A 732 21.74 -0.57 -38.26
N PRO A 733 22.24 -0.95 -39.45
CA PRO A 733 22.00 -0.23 -40.67
C PRO A 733 20.50 -0.09 -40.93
N ALA A 734 20.10 1.04 -41.56
CA ALA A 734 18.70 1.32 -41.91
C ALA A 734 18.01 0.22 -42.74
N ASN A 735 18.77 -0.68 -43.34
CA ASN A 735 18.28 -1.80 -44.15
C ASN A 735 17.89 -3.05 -43.30
N ASP A 736 18.19 -3.11 -42.03
CA ASP A 736 17.88 -4.28 -41.16
C ASP A 736 16.48 -4.18 -40.49
N ARG A 737 15.51 -3.57 -41.21
CA ARG A 737 14.11 -3.45 -40.79
C ARG A 737 13.34 -4.80 -40.79
N GLY A 738 13.94 -5.90 -41.23
CA GLY A 738 13.32 -7.23 -41.34
C GLY A 738 13.05 -7.96 -40.02
N ARG A 739 13.23 -7.30 -38.86
CA ARG A 739 12.95 -7.87 -37.53
C ARG A 739 11.82 -7.13 -36.82
N ALA A 740 10.89 -6.56 -37.55
CA ALA A 740 9.70 -5.95 -36.94
C ALA A 740 8.67 -7.05 -36.58
N LEU A 741 8.13 -6.97 -35.38
CA LEU A 741 7.01 -7.80 -34.91
C LEU A 741 5.72 -7.00 -35.05
N VAL A 742 4.79 -7.47 -35.91
CA VAL A 742 3.51 -6.83 -36.16
C VAL A 742 2.39 -7.82 -35.87
N LEU A 743 1.59 -7.52 -34.85
CA LEU A 743 0.41 -8.30 -34.42
C LEU A 743 -0.86 -7.51 -34.66
N GLY A 744 -1.89 -8.16 -35.20
CA GLY A 744 -3.24 -7.60 -35.33
C GLY A 744 -4.33 -8.63 -35.07
N ASN A 745 -5.32 -8.29 -34.25
CA ASN A 745 -6.48 -9.10 -33.99
C ASN A 745 -6.15 -10.58 -33.71
N PRO A 746 -5.39 -10.93 -32.66
CA PRO A 746 -5.18 -12.32 -32.28
C PRO A 746 -6.53 -12.97 -31.92
N THR A 747 -6.61 -14.29 -31.89
CA THR A 747 -7.77 -14.97 -31.34
C THR A 747 -7.96 -14.53 -29.90
N MET A 748 -9.06 -13.84 -29.62
CA MET A 748 -9.27 -13.16 -28.36
C MET A 748 -9.45 -14.13 -27.17
N PRO A 749 -8.87 -13.84 -26.01
CA PRO A 749 -9.03 -14.64 -24.79
C PRO A 749 -10.40 -14.40 -24.13
N ARG A 750 -10.72 -15.27 -23.15
CA ARG A 750 -11.83 -15.06 -22.23
C ARG A 750 -11.31 -14.45 -20.94
N VAL A 751 -11.85 -13.31 -20.54
CA VAL A 751 -11.43 -12.54 -19.37
C VAL A 751 -12.61 -12.23 -18.46
N SER A 752 -12.33 -12.10 -17.15
CA SER A 752 -13.27 -11.50 -16.20
C SER A 752 -13.07 -9.98 -16.23
N LEU A 753 -14.10 -9.21 -16.54
CA LEU A 753 -14.02 -7.75 -16.59
C LEU A 753 -14.08 -7.10 -15.19
N SER A 754 -14.62 -7.84 -14.22
CA SER A 754 -14.63 -7.46 -12.81
C SER A 754 -14.32 -8.68 -11.93
N PRO A 755 -13.65 -8.51 -10.80
CA PRO A 755 -13.40 -9.62 -9.88
C PRO A 755 -14.69 -10.34 -9.48
N GLY A 756 -14.73 -11.66 -9.67
CA GLY A 756 -15.89 -12.50 -9.35
C GLY A 756 -16.93 -12.64 -10.48
N GLU A 757 -16.82 -11.90 -11.57
CA GLU A 757 -17.68 -12.09 -12.72
C GLU A 757 -17.25 -13.27 -13.61
N PRO A 758 -18.18 -13.96 -14.28
CA PRO A 758 -17.85 -15.01 -15.24
C PRO A 758 -16.95 -14.49 -16.36
N LYS A 759 -15.97 -15.29 -16.77
CA LYS A 759 -15.10 -14.96 -17.90
C LYS A 759 -15.92 -14.79 -19.19
N GLN A 760 -15.83 -13.62 -19.82
CA GLN A 760 -16.49 -13.28 -21.09
C GLN A 760 -15.46 -13.30 -22.23
N GLN A 761 -15.92 -13.67 -23.44
CA GLN A 761 -15.10 -13.62 -24.64
C GLN A 761 -14.92 -12.16 -25.08
N LEU A 762 -13.67 -11.73 -25.22
CA LEU A 762 -13.40 -10.43 -25.83
C LEU A 762 -13.83 -10.42 -27.31
N SER A 763 -14.32 -9.27 -27.78
CA SER A 763 -14.77 -9.10 -29.17
C SER A 763 -13.58 -9.10 -30.12
N PRO A 764 -13.69 -9.71 -31.33
CA PRO A 764 -12.69 -9.56 -32.39
C PRO A 764 -12.52 -8.09 -32.82
N LEU A 765 -11.32 -7.74 -33.30
CA LEU A 765 -10.96 -6.40 -33.80
C LEU A 765 -10.56 -6.45 -35.28
N PRO A 766 -11.51 -6.53 -36.24
CA PRO A 766 -11.18 -6.60 -37.67
C PRO A 766 -10.36 -5.41 -38.18
N GLY A 767 -10.55 -4.22 -37.60
CA GLY A 767 -9.76 -3.04 -37.93
C GLY A 767 -8.30 -3.17 -37.54
N ALA A 768 -8.00 -3.77 -36.38
CA ALA A 768 -6.63 -4.06 -35.95
C ALA A 768 -5.94 -5.10 -36.87
N GLU A 769 -6.70 -6.06 -37.41
CA GLU A 769 -6.15 -6.99 -38.41
C GLU A 769 -5.78 -6.27 -39.70
N ALA A 770 -6.69 -5.44 -40.22
CA ALA A 770 -6.46 -4.64 -41.42
C ALA A 770 -5.28 -3.67 -41.24
N GLU A 771 -5.14 -3.08 -40.04
CA GLU A 771 -4.01 -2.23 -39.65
C GLU A 771 -2.69 -3.00 -39.73
N ALA A 772 -2.59 -4.16 -39.10
CA ALA A 772 -1.39 -4.97 -39.08
C ALA A 772 -1.00 -5.45 -40.49
N ILE A 773 -1.97 -5.90 -41.29
CA ILE A 773 -1.75 -6.32 -42.70
C ILE A 773 -1.22 -5.16 -43.55
N ALA A 774 -1.72 -3.95 -43.34
CA ALA A 774 -1.27 -2.78 -44.08
C ALA A 774 0.11 -2.25 -43.66
N ILE A 775 0.47 -2.40 -42.36
CA ILE A 775 1.75 -1.93 -41.80
C ILE A 775 2.90 -2.90 -42.08
N ALA A 776 2.66 -4.21 -42.01
CA ALA A 776 3.69 -5.22 -42.12
C ALA A 776 4.57 -5.07 -43.39
N PRO A 777 4.06 -4.79 -44.61
CA PRO A 777 4.87 -4.55 -45.80
C PRO A 777 5.78 -3.32 -45.65
N LEU A 778 5.31 -2.24 -45.00
CA LEU A 778 6.12 -1.03 -44.76
C LEU A 778 7.32 -1.33 -43.85
N LEU A 779 7.19 -2.30 -42.98
CA LEU A 779 8.24 -2.76 -42.07
C LEU A 779 8.99 -4.00 -42.58
N LYS A 780 8.73 -4.43 -43.84
CA LYS A 780 9.34 -5.60 -44.48
C LYS A 780 9.21 -6.89 -43.66
N THR A 781 8.06 -7.11 -43.08
CA THR A 781 7.70 -8.27 -42.27
C THR A 781 6.32 -8.81 -42.65
N GLN A 782 5.89 -9.86 -41.98
CA GLN A 782 4.52 -10.41 -42.11
C GLN A 782 3.71 -10.11 -40.87
N ALA A 783 2.42 -9.83 -41.08
CA ALA A 783 1.49 -9.64 -39.97
C ALA A 783 1.16 -10.98 -39.31
N ILE A 784 1.19 -11.02 -38.00
CA ILE A 784 0.71 -12.15 -37.18
C ILE A 784 -0.75 -11.85 -36.81
N THR A 785 -1.69 -12.76 -37.17
CA THR A 785 -3.12 -12.56 -36.91
C THR A 785 -3.76 -13.84 -36.37
N GLY A 786 -4.97 -13.71 -35.80
CA GLY A 786 -5.79 -14.83 -35.37
C GLY A 786 -5.08 -15.78 -34.41
N ALA A 787 -5.19 -17.08 -34.66
CA ALA A 787 -4.65 -18.13 -33.81
C ALA A 787 -3.10 -18.20 -33.78
N GLN A 788 -2.41 -17.52 -34.71
CA GLN A 788 -0.95 -17.43 -34.70
C GLN A 788 -0.43 -16.46 -33.64
N GLY A 789 -1.24 -15.51 -33.19
CA GLY A 789 -0.87 -14.51 -32.19
C GLY A 789 -0.81 -15.04 -30.77
N THR A 790 -0.26 -16.23 -30.52
CA THR A 790 -0.18 -16.81 -29.17
C THR A 790 0.83 -16.09 -28.28
N LYS A 791 0.54 -16.04 -26.97
CA LYS A 791 1.46 -15.43 -25.99
C LYS A 791 2.88 -16.02 -26.10
N ALA A 792 3.01 -17.33 -26.15
CA ALA A 792 4.30 -17.99 -26.28
C ALA A 792 5.08 -17.53 -27.52
N GLN A 793 4.44 -17.43 -28.68
CA GLN A 793 5.06 -16.99 -29.91
C GLN A 793 5.49 -15.52 -29.87
N ILE A 794 4.62 -14.63 -29.36
CA ILE A 794 4.91 -13.21 -29.26
C ILE A 794 6.06 -12.95 -28.28
N VAL A 795 6.00 -13.53 -27.07
CA VAL A 795 7.05 -13.40 -26.05
C VAL A 795 8.41 -13.91 -26.55
N GLN A 796 8.44 -14.98 -27.34
CA GLN A 796 9.67 -15.51 -27.93
C GLN A 796 10.30 -14.53 -28.96
N GLN A 797 9.48 -13.78 -29.71
CA GLN A 797 9.96 -12.86 -30.75
C GLN A 797 10.30 -11.46 -30.24
N MET A 798 9.62 -10.98 -29.19
CA MET A 798 9.79 -9.62 -28.66
C MET A 798 11.26 -9.23 -28.39
N PRO A 799 12.11 -10.07 -27.74
CA PRO A 799 13.48 -9.69 -27.40
C PRO A 799 14.39 -9.38 -28.60
N GLN A 800 14.06 -9.91 -29.79
CA GLN A 800 14.86 -9.74 -31.01
C GLN A 800 14.30 -8.68 -31.96
N ALA A 801 13.07 -8.23 -31.73
CA ALA A 801 12.42 -7.25 -32.57
C ALA A 801 13.06 -5.86 -32.43
N SER A 802 13.24 -5.15 -33.54
CA SER A 802 13.69 -3.74 -33.56
C SER A 802 12.53 -2.76 -33.44
N ILE A 803 11.36 -3.15 -33.93
CA ILE A 803 10.07 -2.44 -33.80
C ILE A 803 9.02 -3.50 -33.41
N ILE A 804 8.18 -3.16 -32.43
CA ILE A 804 7.06 -3.98 -32.00
C ILE A 804 5.79 -3.18 -32.20
N HIS A 805 4.82 -3.71 -32.96
CA HIS A 805 3.51 -3.11 -33.15
C HIS A 805 2.45 -4.13 -32.74
N LEU A 806 1.64 -3.78 -31.72
CA LEU A 806 0.62 -4.66 -31.14
C LEU A 806 -0.75 -3.97 -31.27
N ALA A 807 -1.56 -4.41 -32.24
CA ALA A 807 -2.94 -3.96 -32.48
C ALA A 807 -3.93 -5.00 -31.93
N THR A 808 -4.36 -4.83 -30.68
CA THR A 808 -5.21 -5.77 -29.96
C THR A 808 -5.95 -5.07 -28.80
N HIS A 809 -6.58 -5.81 -27.87
CA HIS A 809 -7.13 -5.22 -26.65
C HIS A 809 -6.07 -4.96 -25.60
N GLY A 810 -6.10 -3.76 -24.99
CA GLY A 810 -5.48 -3.47 -23.70
C GLY A 810 -6.48 -3.67 -22.56
N LEU A 811 -6.05 -4.34 -21.52
CA LEU A 811 -6.83 -4.59 -20.30
C LEU A 811 -6.12 -3.85 -19.17
N LEU A 812 -6.79 -2.84 -18.61
CA LEU A 812 -6.20 -2.00 -17.58
C LEU A 812 -6.64 -2.45 -16.19
N ASP A 813 -5.70 -2.44 -15.27
CA ASP A 813 -5.96 -2.56 -13.83
C ASP A 813 -5.51 -1.26 -13.13
N ASN A 814 -6.47 -0.42 -12.78
CA ASN A 814 -6.23 0.85 -12.09
C ASN A 814 -5.90 0.68 -10.60
N VAL A 815 -6.06 -0.52 -10.05
CA VAL A 815 -5.76 -0.86 -8.66
C VAL A 815 -4.36 -1.45 -8.56
N ASN A 816 -4.06 -2.44 -9.42
CA ASN A 816 -2.73 -3.03 -9.57
C ASN A 816 -2.22 -2.81 -10.99
N GLY A 817 -1.52 -1.70 -11.23
CA GLY A 817 -1.07 -1.33 -12.57
C GLY A 817 -0.22 -2.40 -13.28
N LEU A 818 0.52 -3.24 -12.54
CA LEU A 818 1.30 -4.34 -13.09
C LEU A 818 0.45 -5.53 -13.56
N ALA A 819 -0.80 -5.64 -13.11
CA ALA A 819 -1.77 -6.61 -13.62
C ALA A 819 -2.43 -6.17 -14.94
N SER A 820 -2.20 -4.93 -15.41
CA SER A 820 -2.60 -4.50 -16.75
C SER A 820 -1.99 -5.44 -17.80
N ALA A 821 -2.75 -5.80 -18.84
CA ALA A 821 -2.34 -6.83 -19.79
C ALA A 821 -2.67 -6.47 -21.24
N ILE A 822 -1.98 -7.12 -22.16
CA ILE A 822 -2.25 -7.12 -23.59
C ILE A 822 -2.90 -8.47 -23.93
N ALA A 823 -4.04 -8.43 -24.63
CA ALA A 823 -4.76 -9.63 -25.04
C ALA A 823 -4.07 -10.29 -26.25
N LEU A 824 -3.71 -11.55 -26.11
CA LEU A 824 -3.10 -12.41 -27.11
C LEU A 824 -3.93 -13.68 -27.28
N ALA A 825 -3.60 -14.53 -28.25
CA ALA A 825 -4.31 -15.78 -28.43
C ALA A 825 -3.93 -16.78 -27.32
N PRO A 826 -4.93 -17.37 -26.64
CA PRO A 826 -4.68 -18.41 -25.64
C PRO A 826 -4.15 -19.70 -26.30
N SER A 827 -3.31 -20.45 -25.60
CA SER A 827 -2.76 -21.71 -26.09
C SER A 827 -2.50 -22.69 -24.96
N GLY A 828 -3.02 -23.92 -25.07
CA GLY A 828 -2.86 -24.94 -24.00
C GLY A 828 -3.45 -24.46 -22.68
N SER A 829 -2.63 -24.37 -21.63
CA SER A 829 -3.02 -23.85 -20.31
C SER A 829 -2.83 -22.34 -20.17
N ASP A 830 -2.24 -21.67 -21.17
CA ASP A 830 -1.99 -20.22 -21.17
C ASP A 830 -3.27 -19.47 -21.52
N ASP A 831 -3.63 -18.48 -20.72
CA ASP A 831 -4.86 -17.70 -20.87
C ASP A 831 -4.79 -16.62 -21.95
N GLY A 832 -3.64 -16.39 -22.56
CA GLY A 832 -3.42 -15.39 -23.59
C GLY A 832 -3.28 -13.94 -23.07
N LEU A 833 -3.04 -13.74 -21.79
CA LEU A 833 -2.83 -12.41 -21.23
C LEU A 833 -1.34 -12.16 -20.97
N LEU A 834 -0.76 -11.22 -21.70
CA LEU A 834 0.61 -10.76 -21.46
C LEU A 834 0.56 -9.56 -20.50
N THR A 835 0.91 -9.79 -19.24
CA THR A 835 0.81 -8.77 -18.18
C THR A 835 1.98 -7.79 -18.22
N ALA A 836 1.78 -6.60 -17.65
CA ALA A 836 2.85 -5.61 -17.47
C ALA A 836 3.97 -6.18 -16.57
N GLU A 837 3.66 -7.03 -15.59
CA GLU A 837 4.64 -7.71 -14.74
C GLU A 837 5.54 -8.64 -15.55
N GLU A 838 5.00 -9.43 -16.46
CA GLU A 838 5.78 -10.31 -17.35
C GLU A 838 6.65 -9.51 -18.32
N ILE A 839 6.12 -8.41 -18.89
CA ILE A 839 6.88 -7.50 -19.77
C ILE A 839 8.03 -6.86 -18.98
N PHE A 840 7.79 -6.49 -17.75
CA PHE A 840 8.76 -5.85 -16.88
C PHE A 840 10.04 -6.69 -16.70
N ASP A 841 9.94 -8.00 -16.67
CA ASP A 841 11.08 -8.91 -16.51
C ASP A 841 11.83 -9.20 -17.83
N MET A 842 11.31 -8.71 -18.96
CA MET A 842 11.93 -8.92 -20.27
C MET A 842 13.16 -8.02 -20.48
N LYS A 843 14.02 -8.42 -21.43
CA LYS A 843 15.11 -7.61 -21.99
C LYS A 843 14.83 -7.40 -23.46
N LEU A 844 14.29 -6.24 -23.82
CA LEU A 844 13.91 -5.91 -25.19
C LEU A 844 14.99 -5.06 -25.87
N GLN A 845 15.18 -5.28 -27.17
CA GLN A 845 16.10 -4.52 -28.02
C GLN A 845 15.35 -3.59 -29.00
N ALA A 846 14.05 -3.47 -28.85
CA ALA A 846 13.21 -2.63 -29.67
C ALA A 846 13.50 -1.14 -29.43
N ASN A 847 13.70 -0.39 -30.52
CA ASN A 847 13.81 1.07 -30.48
C ASN A 847 12.44 1.75 -30.35
N LEU A 848 11.37 1.05 -30.74
CA LEU A 848 10.00 1.54 -30.71
C LEU A 848 9.04 0.39 -30.42
N VAL A 849 8.13 0.63 -29.47
CA VAL A 849 6.93 -0.19 -29.29
C VAL A 849 5.70 0.68 -29.50
N VAL A 850 4.78 0.22 -30.32
CA VAL A 850 3.47 0.85 -30.56
C VAL A 850 2.39 -0.08 -30.00
N LEU A 851 1.65 0.40 -29.03
CA LEU A 851 0.48 -0.27 -28.48
C LEU A 851 -0.79 0.37 -29.12
N SER A 852 -1.19 -0.17 -30.25
CA SER A 852 -2.42 0.25 -30.96
C SER A 852 -3.63 -0.50 -30.34
N ALA A 853 -3.92 -0.19 -29.07
CA ALA A 853 -4.93 -0.83 -28.26
C ALA A 853 -5.62 0.20 -27.38
N CYS A 854 -6.80 -0.12 -26.85
CA CYS A 854 -7.55 0.84 -26.04
C CYS A 854 -6.84 1.18 -24.73
N ASN A 855 -6.75 2.46 -24.40
CA ASN A 855 -6.32 2.98 -23.09
C ASN A 855 -4.91 2.55 -22.65
N THR A 856 -4.03 2.15 -23.55
CA THR A 856 -2.71 1.59 -23.19
C THR A 856 -1.75 2.60 -22.51
N GLY A 857 -2.06 3.89 -22.60
CA GLY A 857 -1.35 4.96 -21.86
C GLY A 857 -1.87 5.18 -20.45
N GLU A 858 -2.98 4.54 -20.09
CA GLU A 858 -3.53 4.59 -18.74
C GLU A 858 -2.91 3.49 -17.85
N GLY A 859 -3.20 3.57 -16.56
CA GLY A 859 -2.75 2.65 -15.54
C GLY A 859 -2.99 3.25 -14.16
N LYS A 860 -2.45 2.65 -13.12
CA LYS A 860 -2.51 3.21 -11.78
C LYS A 860 -1.69 4.51 -11.72
N ILE A 861 -2.37 5.64 -11.56
CA ILE A 861 -1.71 6.95 -11.39
C ILE A 861 -1.25 7.06 -9.94
N THR A 862 0.05 7.28 -9.74
CA THR A 862 0.69 7.42 -8.44
C THR A 862 1.56 8.68 -8.39
N GLY A 863 2.15 8.98 -7.23
CA GLY A 863 3.19 10.01 -7.13
C GLY A 863 4.43 9.70 -7.98
N ASP A 864 4.65 8.43 -8.33
CA ASP A 864 5.76 7.94 -9.16
C ASP A 864 5.42 7.94 -10.68
N GLY A 865 4.25 8.42 -11.08
CA GLY A 865 3.78 8.48 -12.46
C GLY A 865 2.67 7.46 -12.77
N VAL A 866 2.55 7.06 -14.03
CA VAL A 866 1.62 6.02 -14.47
C VAL A 866 2.31 4.66 -14.40
N ILE A 867 1.74 3.75 -13.61
CA ILE A 867 2.19 2.35 -13.51
C ILE A 867 1.29 1.51 -14.42
N GLY A 868 1.88 0.93 -15.44
CA GLY A 868 1.18 0.11 -16.42
C GLY A 868 2.11 -0.35 -17.54
N LEU A 869 1.55 -0.61 -18.70
CA LEU A 869 2.25 -1.18 -19.86
C LEU A 869 3.42 -0.31 -20.35
N SER A 870 3.25 1.03 -20.40
CA SER A 870 4.30 1.95 -20.86
C SER A 870 5.54 1.91 -19.96
N ARG A 871 5.34 1.93 -18.64
CA ARG A 871 6.43 1.80 -17.66
C ARG A 871 7.14 0.44 -17.78
N ALA A 872 6.38 -0.64 -17.92
CA ALA A 872 6.93 -1.99 -18.06
C ALA A 872 7.82 -2.11 -19.33
N LEU A 873 7.39 -1.57 -20.47
CA LEU A 873 8.13 -1.57 -21.72
C LEU A 873 9.42 -0.76 -21.63
N ILE A 874 9.37 0.45 -21.07
CA ILE A 874 10.57 1.27 -20.87
C ILE A 874 11.54 0.55 -19.90
N SER A 875 11.03 -0.05 -18.84
CA SER A 875 11.83 -0.88 -17.91
C SER A 875 12.47 -2.08 -18.63
N ALA A 876 11.77 -2.69 -19.58
CA ALA A 876 12.29 -3.79 -20.38
C ALA A 876 13.39 -3.38 -21.37
N GLY A 877 13.70 -2.06 -21.51
CA GLY A 877 14.78 -1.54 -22.33
C GLY A 877 14.34 -0.76 -23.56
N VAL A 878 13.05 -0.49 -23.74
CA VAL A 878 12.50 0.24 -24.89
C VAL A 878 12.58 1.75 -24.65
N PRO A 879 13.33 2.52 -25.46
CA PRO A 879 13.50 3.97 -25.26
C PRO A 879 12.27 4.79 -25.69
N SER A 880 11.42 4.26 -26.56
CA SER A 880 10.27 4.97 -27.15
C SER A 880 9.03 4.09 -27.18
N VAL A 881 7.94 4.57 -26.60
CA VAL A 881 6.67 3.84 -26.58
C VAL A 881 5.56 4.77 -27.06
N ILE A 882 4.74 4.33 -28.04
CA ILE A 882 3.49 5.01 -28.43
C ILE A 882 2.32 4.26 -27.80
N VAL A 883 1.48 4.99 -27.07
CA VAL A 883 0.33 4.47 -26.36
C VAL A 883 -0.91 5.32 -26.65
N SER A 884 -2.10 4.76 -26.45
CA SER A 884 -3.36 5.47 -26.57
C SER A 884 -3.91 5.93 -25.21
N LEU A 885 -4.52 7.11 -25.17
CA LEU A 885 -5.10 7.74 -23.97
C LEU A 885 -6.59 7.39 -23.78
N TRP A 886 -7.26 6.85 -24.79
CA TRP A 886 -8.66 6.39 -24.75
C TRP A 886 -8.90 5.29 -25.76
N ARG A 887 -10.14 4.78 -25.78
CA ARG A 887 -10.57 3.79 -26.75
C ARG A 887 -10.64 4.38 -28.15
N VAL A 888 -9.79 3.89 -29.03
CA VAL A 888 -9.62 4.39 -30.41
C VAL A 888 -10.58 3.74 -31.39
N PRO A 889 -11.12 4.49 -32.39
CA PRO A 889 -11.89 3.90 -33.46
C PRO A 889 -10.99 3.18 -34.49
N ASP A 890 -11.37 2.01 -34.95
CA ASP A 890 -10.55 1.12 -35.79
C ASP A 890 -10.07 1.78 -37.10
N ALA A 891 -10.97 2.36 -37.90
CA ALA A 891 -10.61 2.86 -39.22
C ALA A 891 -9.68 4.09 -39.20
N PRO A 892 -9.96 5.17 -38.44
CA PRO A 892 -9.03 6.30 -38.31
C PRO A 892 -7.70 5.90 -37.75
N THR A 893 -7.67 4.92 -36.83
CA THR A 893 -6.44 4.41 -36.22
C THR A 893 -5.56 3.71 -37.26
N ALA A 894 -6.13 2.87 -38.10
CA ALA A 894 -5.40 2.21 -39.18
C ALA A 894 -4.80 3.22 -40.17
N GLU A 895 -5.55 4.28 -40.54
CA GLU A 895 -5.06 5.36 -41.41
C GLU A 895 -3.92 6.13 -40.75
N LEU A 896 -4.06 6.46 -39.47
CA LEU A 896 -3.04 7.18 -38.69
C LEU A 896 -1.74 6.38 -38.61
N MET A 897 -1.82 5.09 -38.26
CA MET A 897 -0.66 4.22 -38.09
C MET A 897 0.05 3.92 -39.41
N GLN A 898 -0.68 3.73 -40.51
CA GLN A 898 -0.12 3.64 -41.87
C GLN A 898 0.62 4.93 -42.23
N SER A 899 0.02 6.10 -41.98
CA SER A 899 0.65 7.40 -42.21
C SER A 899 1.91 7.57 -41.36
N PHE A 900 1.85 7.15 -40.09
CA PHE A 900 2.98 7.21 -39.18
C PHE A 900 4.18 6.41 -39.71
N TYR A 901 4.01 5.13 -40.10
CA TYR A 901 5.11 4.33 -40.59
C TYR A 901 5.63 4.79 -41.96
N LYS A 902 4.77 5.31 -42.83
CA LYS A 902 5.20 5.96 -44.09
C LYS A 902 6.06 7.20 -43.82
N ASN A 903 5.65 8.01 -42.83
CA ASN A 903 6.44 9.19 -42.45
C ASN A 903 7.77 8.80 -41.80
N LEU A 904 7.77 7.75 -40.96
CA LEU A 904 8.94 7.24 -40.27
C LEU A 904 9.97 6.66 -41.26
N GLU A 905 9.54 6.17 -42.42
CA GLU A 905 10.46 5.71 -43.48
C GLU A 905 11.29 6.86 -44.08
N ASN A 906 10.66 8.04 -44.21
CA ASN A 906 11.29 9.23 -44.79
C ASN A 906 11.99 10.10 -43.75
N ASN A 907 11.55 10.03 -42.47
CA ASN A 907 12.12 10.80 -41.38
C ASN A 907 12.19 9.94 -40.13
N PRO A 908 13.39 9.59 -39.62
CA PRO A 908 13.57 8.69 -38.49
C PRO A 908 13.07 9.31 -37.15
N ASN A 909 12.70 10.58 -37.13
CA ASN A 909 12.17 11.24 -35.95
C ASN A 909 10.72 10.83 -35.69
N LYS A 910 10.53 9.99 -34.69
CA LYS A 910 9.24 9.37 -34.32
C LYS A 910 8.17 10.42 -33.96
N ALA A 911 8.59 11.49 -33.25
CA ALA A 911 7.67 12.54 -32.83
C ALA A 911 7.15 13.37 -34.01
N GLN A 912 8.03 13.73 -34.95
CA GLN A 912 7.65 14.43 -36.18
C GLN A 912 6.81 13.51 -37.08
N ALA A 913 7.17 12.23 -37.21
CA ALA A 913 6.40 11.26 -37.97
C ALA A 913 4.97 11.10 -37.41
N LEU A 914 4.82 11.02 -36.07
CA LEU A 914 3.52 10.94 -35.41
C LEU A 914 2.70 12.23 -35.58
N ARG A 915 3.35 13.42 -35.41
CA ARG A 915 2.70 14.71 -35.66
C ARG A 915 2.15 14.77 -37.08
N GLN A 916 2.95 14.41 -38.07
CA GLN A 916 2.55 14.48 -39.48
C GLN A 916 1.41 13.48 -39.79
N ALA A 917 1.41 12.31 -39.15
CA ALA A 917 0.31 11.36 -39.24
C ALA A 917 -0.98 11.94 -38.67
N MET A 918 -0.95 12.56 -37.49
CA MET A 918 -2.09 13.24 -36.88
C MET A 918 -2.61 14.36 -37.78
N LEU A 919 -1.75 15.22 -38.31
CA LEU A 919 -2.11 16.31 -39.21
C LEU A 919 -2.74 15.80 -40.55
N THR A 920 -2.31 14.64 -41.00
CA THR A 920 -2.86 14.00 -42.18
C THR A 920 -4.25 13.43 -41.91
N THR A 921 -4.40 12.68 -40.79
CA THR A 921 -5.66 12.08 -40.38
C THR A 921 -6.72 13.16 -40.01
N MET A 922 -6.31 14.30 -39.46
CA MET A 922 -7.17 15.44 -39.16
C MET A 922 -7.89 16.00 -40.42
N LYS A 923 -7.30 15.85 -41.59
CA LYS A 923 -7.93 16.35 -42.87
C LYS A 923 -9.15 15.52 -43.25
N THR A 924 -9.17 14.24 -42.97
CA THR A 924 -10.27 13.29 -43.25
C THR A 924 -11.20 13.10 -42.06
N HIS A 925 -10.68 13.22 -40.86
CA HIS A 925 -11.37 13.04 -39.59
C HIS A 925 -11.22 14.27 -38.71
N SER A 926 -12.18 15.17 -38.70
CA SER A 926 -12.10 16.45 -37.98
C SER A 926 -12.20 16.33 -36.45
N ASN A 927 -12.76 15.20 -35.94
CA ASN A 927 -12.93 15.00 -34.50
C ASN A 927 -11.59 14.62 -33.81
N PRO A 928 -11.14 15.32 -32.77
CA PRO A 928 -9.91 14.98 -32.04
C PRO A 928 -9.86 13.54 -31.53
N ARG A 929 -11.01 12.92 -31.28
CA ARG A 929 -11.13 11.51 -30.92
C ARG A 929 -10.39 10.58 -31.90
N ASP A 930 -10.42 10.92 -33.18
CA ASP A 930 -9.97 10.02 -34.25
C ASP A 930 -8.47 10.11 -34.52
N TRP A 931 -7.80 11.19 -34.09
CA TRP A 931 -6.38 11.42 -34.38
C TRP A 931 -5.50 11.81 -33.18
N ALA A 932 -6.07 12.28 -32.06
CA ALA A 932 -5.30 12.80 -30.93
C ALA A 932 -5.11 11.79 -29.79
N ALA A 933 -5.55 10.54 -29.97
CA ALA A 933 -5.51 9.53 -28.93
C ALA A 933 -4.09 9.09 -28.55
N PHE A 934 -3.16 9.19 -29.48
CA PHE A 934 -1.82 8.63 -29.28
C PHE A 934 -0.83 9.65 -28.71
N THR A 935 0.03 9.18 -27.82
CA THR A 935 1.16 9.95 -27.29
C THR A 935 2.44 9.14 -27.40
N LEU A 936 3.54 9.82 -27.73
CA LEU A 936 4.90 9.25 -27.71
C LEU A 936 5.52 9.54 -26.34
N ILE A 937 5.95 8.49 -25.66
CA ILE A 937 6.63 8.57 -24.36
C ILE A 937 8.10 8.19 -24.57
N GLY A 938 9.05 9.02 -24.11
CA GLY A 938 10.48 8.80 -24.20
C GLY A 938 11.14 9.51 -25.39
N GLU A 939 12.00 8.81 -26.15
CA GLU A 939 12.90 9.37 -27.15
C GLU A 939 12.22 9.64 -28.51
N ALA A 940 12.51 10.83 -29.07
CA ALA A 940 12.01 11.24 -30.39
C ALA A 940 12.69 10.51 -31.54
N GLU A 941 13.97 10.17 -31.41
CA GLU A 941 14.79 9.65 -32.51
C GLU A 941 15.05 8.15 -32.43
#